data_7e104259032267be212b9f8824de7406
#
_entry.id   7e104259032267be212b9f8824de7406
#
_cell.length_a   1.000
_cell.length_b   1.000
_cell.length_c   1.000
_cell.angle_alpha   90.00
_cell.angle_beta   90.00
_cell.angle_gamma   90.00
#
_symmetry.space_group_name_H-M   'P 1'
#
loop_
_entity.id
_entity.type
_entity.pdbx_description
1 polymer ?
#
loop_
_entity_poly.entity_id
_entity_poly.type
_entity_poly.pdbx_seq_one_letter_code
_entity_poly.pdbx_strand_id
1 'polypeptide(L)'
;MSNRRILKKMLSFTTAALTCTNLMFAGNCGQLFSQEGLTVFAAETENTEISIDKTYLKVGETLKINNPTGSMLRCLADGSEVVPESFVLTEEFYEKWIEVQEFDGEGYETADKVYFSKLPVIYINTDDGQVPAFKKDAKSGEMFIQNNEETAEPLYNGKMTMQGRGNTTWGWEKKPYKIKLDKKTDLYDMGKSKKWCLLANYQDESLLRNTTASKLSKELGLTTMETVWTDVVINGEYVGNYQLCEQVGIEEARVDIFDWEGEAKDAASAIAKKEKIKGDKKDELTDMMTEDMSWIKEGGTVTFDGKEYLVSDYYDFESDISGGYLFESSEEYDEESKFMTDSGLKVMLKSPEFLASNDAMMSYVQDYWQNFENAYRSEDGYTEIDGKMTHYTELADFDSMVSYWLLMEIMGNDDSRYKSRYIYKPHDSLLKFGPPWDFDTGAGSIIVSQEISSDVTGWKVSQFEDPQNFYREFLDDPLFISAATDRYWQIRPYLEDVIKENGALERDSEYLYESGMADSALWDRNNHWPGYGRGYIADRDLFISYMRERIAWLDEQFSSDDALLASTYNENSASPYIRSDAVNISTPNAVDDTISASAPADAVIKPEKDLIMQIAVNDPQTTSLKVYVNGLYYDTFALSDGSVRFELPADKLSQAAEKKNVISFIGKDKNNNTTVRNFTTVKQSEYAAETVPEFKSQSIVLSGQISFNFYLDITSLTEEEKNNSYMEFNINGKTYTDAFDADHMSCDGKYYGFTCSPDSFAISNRITAIYHYGDNKTITNTFSVPDYINKIIRNTYNRYNERIIAVIRSLLDLRNYFCPPRQNNSIFRTWY
;
A
#
# COMPACT_ATOMS: atom_id res chain seq x y z
N MET A 1 -22.34 6.66 45.58
CA MET A 1 -22.48 8.11 45.28
C MET A 1 -22.15 8.45 43.82
N SER A 2 -21.71 7.49 43.01
CA SER A 2 -21.48 7.61 41.55
C SER A 2 -22.76 7.96 40.73
N ASN A 3 -23.96 7.70 41.25
CA ASN A 3 -25.19 7.81 40.45
C ASN A 3 -25.77 9.23 40.31
N ARG A 4 -25.27 10.25 41.00
CA ARG A 4 -25.84 11.60 40.90
C ARG A 4 -25.29 12.44 39.73
N ARG A 5 -24.02 12.24 39.32
CA ARG A 5 -23.45 12.91 38.14
C ARG A 5 -23.94 12.28 36.83
N ILE A 6 -24.05 10.95 36.80
CA ILE A 6 -24.68 10.23 35.68
C ILE A 6 -26.14 10.66 35.50
N LEU A 7 -26.86 10.86 36.59
CA LEU A 7 -28.25 11.31 36.52
C LEU A 7 -28.37 12.76 36.04
N LYS A 8 -27.39 13.65 36.32
CA LYS A 8 -27.39 15.03 35.81
C LYS A 8 -27.03 15.10 34.32
N LYS A 9 -26.08 14.32 33.85
CA LYS A 9 -25.78 14.20 32.39
C LYS A 9 -26.95 13.55 31.64
N MET A 10 -27.62 12.54 32.21
CA MET A 10 -28.83 11.96 31.59
C MET A 10 -30.02 12.93 31.63
N LEU A 11 -30.16 13.80 32.65
CA LEU A 11 -31.25 14.79 32.69
C LEU A 11 -31.07 15.93 31.69
N SER A 12 -29.84 16.33 31.34
CA SER A 12 -29.60 17.31 30.26
C SER A 12 -29.87 16.75 28.86
N PHE A 13 -29.54 15.48 28.63
CA PHE A 13 -29.87 14.78 27.38
C PHE A 13 -31.38 14.50 27.22
N THR A 14 -32.09 14.17 28.31
CA THR A 14 -33.54 13.91 28.25
C THR A 14 -34.35 15.18 28.05
N THR A 15 -33.87 16.33 28.48
CA THR A 15 -34.58 17.60 28.25
C THR A 15 -34.46 18.05 26.79
N ALA A 16 -33.31 17.84 26.13
CA ALA A 16 -33.13 18.12 24.70
C ALA A 16 -33.93 17.14 23.83
N ALA A 17 -33.95 15.85 24.16
CA ALA A 17 -34.69 14.83 23.43
C ALA A 17 -36.24 14.95 23.60
N LEU A 18 -36.74 15.41 24.75
CA LEU A 18 -38.19 15.62 24.95
C LEU A 18 -38.72 16.86 24.20
N THR A 19 -37.89 17.84 23.91
CA THR A 19 -38.28 19.02 23.12
C THR A 19 -38.39 18.70 21.63
N CYS A 20 -37.61 17.77 21.13
CA CYS A 20 -37.70 17.32 19.72
C CYS A 20 -38.84 16.33 19.45
N THR A 21 -39.26 15.53 20.41
CA THR A 21 -40.32 14.52 20.20
C THR A 21 -41.73 15.09 20.24
N ASN A 22 -41.95 16.27 20.83
CA ASN A 22 -43.28 16.93 20.83
C ASN A 22 -43.56 17.75 19.55
N LEU A 23 -42.64 17.87 18.62
CA LEU A 23 -42.82 18.57 17.33
C LEU A 23 -43.17 17.65 16.14
N MET A 24 -43.23 16.34 16.33
CA MET A 24 -43.51 15.39 15.26
C MET A 24 -44.94 14.81 15.21
N PHE A 25 -45.85 15.26 16.08
CA PHE A 25 -47.25 14.80 16.09
C PHE A 25 -48.27 15.93 16.00
N ALA A 26 -48.08 16.87 15.06
CA ALA A 26 -49.17 17.72 14.61
C ALA A 26 -49.08 17.88 13.10
N GLY A 27 -49.96 17.16 12.44
CA GLY A 27 -50.03 17.18 10.99
C GLY A 27 -50.56 18.51 10.45
N ASN A 28 -50.20 18.77 9.21
CA ASN A 28 -50.68 19.81 8.31
C ASN A 28 -50.48 21.26 8.77
N CYS A 29 -49.45 21.88 8.26
CA CYS A 29 -49.57 23.20 7.64
C CYS A 29 -48.34 23.53 6.77
N GLY A 30 -48.50 23.60 5.49
CA GLY A 30 -47.61 24.28 4.62
C GLY A 30 -47.63 25.76 4.87
N GLN A 31 -46.50 26.43 4.61
CA GLN A 31 -46.26 27.87 4.66
C GLN A 31 -46.11 28.48 6.06
N LEU A 32 -44.86 28.79 6.34
CA LEU A 32 -44.39 30.01 6.98
C LEU A 32 -42.93 29.83 7.45
N PHE A 33 -41.98 29.99 6.58
CA PHE A 33 -40.64 30.41 6.94
C PHE A 33 -40.40 31.78 6.31
N SER A 34 -40.79 32.82 7.02
CA SER A 34 -40.22 34.14 6.80
C SER A 34 -38.93 34.24 7.65
N GLN A 35 -37.90 34.71 6.98
CA GLN A 35 -36.65 35.17 7.61
C GLN A 35 -36.98 36.20 8.74
N GLU A 36 -36.77 35.85 9.95
CA GLU A 36 -36.42 36.80 11.01
C GLU A 36 -35.54 36.04 12.04
N GLY A 37 -34.35 36.58 12.25
CA GLY A 37 -33.29 35.95 13.01
C GLY A 37 -33.65 35.61 14.44
N LEU A 38 -33.47 34.35 14.78
CA LEU A 38 -33.16 33.98 16.15
C LEU A 38 -31.70 34.29 16.39
N THR A 39 -31.42 35.46 16.91
CA THR A 39 -30.18 35.75 17.60
C THR A 39 -30.18 34.96 18.90
N VAL A 40 -29.67 33.74 18.85
CA VAL A 40 -29.28 33.06 20.08
C VAL A 40 -28.06 33.85 20.57
N PHE A 41 -28.25 34.63 21.61
CA PHE A 41 -27.15 35.07 22.43
C PHE A 41 -26.46 33.80 22.91
N ALA A 42 -25.28 33.51 22.39
CA ALA A 42 -24.35 32.64 23.08
C ALA A 42 -24.06 33.34 24.42
N ALA A 43 -24.70 32.91 25.48
CA ALA A 43 -24.19 33.17 26.80
C ALA A 43 -22.78 32.58 26.79
N GLU A 44 -21.76 33.40 26.96
CA GLU A 44 -20.48 32.93 27.47
C GLU A 44 -20.83 32.13 28.73
N THR A 45 -20.85 30.82 28.60
CA THR A 45 -20.87 29.97 29.79
C THR A 45 -19.49 30.13 30.38
N GLU A 46 -19.37 30.96 31.40
CA GLU A 46 -18.20 30.92 32.28
C GLU A 46 -17.95 29.43 32.56
N ASN A 47 -16.74 28.98 32.18
CA ASN A 47 -16.35 27.61 32.44
C ASN A 47 -16.30 27.43 33.95
N THR A 48 -17.31 26.83 34.52
CA THR A 48 -17.46 26.67 35.96
C THR A 48 -16.80 25.39 36.47
N GLU A 49 -16.15 24.62 35.57
CA GLU A 49 -15.50 23.36 35.92
C GLU A 49 -13.99 23.53 35.96
N ILE A 50 -13.35 22.74 36.81
CA ILE A 50 -11.89 22.67 36.89
C ILE A 50 -11.39 21.95 35.68
N SER A 51 -10.41 22.54 34.98
CA SER A 51 -9.85 21.97 33.74
C SER A 51 -8.36 22.26 33.56
N ILE A 52 -7.67 21.41 32.85
CA ILE A 52 -6.34 21.61 32.36
C ILE A 52 -6.40 22.46 31.07
N ASP A 53 -5.60 23.52 30.97
CA ASP A 53 -5.41 24.21 29.71
C ASP A 53 -4.58 23.32 28.78
N LYS A 54 -5.24 22.68 27.82
CA LYS A 54 -4.65 21.74 26.86
C LYS A 54 -4.28 22.41 25.53
N THR A 55 -4.33 23.75 25.45
CA THR A 55 -4.02 24.49 24.21
C THR A 55 -2.62 24.20 23.70
N TYR A 56 -1.67 24.13 24.62
CA TYR A 56 -0.32 23.66 24.37
C TYR A 56 0.21 22.92 25.58
N LEU A 57 0.67 21.69 25.35
CA LEU A 57 1.38 20.90 26.33
C LEU A 57 2.75 20.56 25.78
N LYS A 58 3.76 21.28 26.17
CA LYS A 58 5.13 20.99 25.74
C LYS A 58 6.13 21.04 26.89
N VAL A 59 7.23 20.35 26.71
CA VAL A 59 8.34 20.33 27.66
C VAL A 59 8.86 21.75 27.91
N GLY A 60 9.12 22.07 29.17
CA GLY A 60 9.59 23.37 29.62
C GLY A 60 8.48 24.36 29.97
N GLU A 61 7.22 24.07 29.71
CA GLU A 61 6.08 24.90 30.09
C GLU A 61 5.45 24.44 31.40
N THR A 62 4.89 25.39 32.15
CA THR A 62 4.14 25.07 33.35
C THR A 62 2.71 24.70 33.00
N LEU A 63 2.21 23.58 33.54
CA LEU A 63 0.83 23.14 33.36
C LEU A 63 -0.09 24.21 33.92
N LYS A 64 -1.00 24.71 33.08
CA LYS A 64 -2.01 25.70 33.49
C LYS A 64 -3.29 24.98 33.85
N ILE A 65 -3.81 25.29 35.01
CA ILE A 65 -5.06 24.73 35.51
C ILE A 65 -6.05 25.85 35.76
N ASN A 66 -7.22 25.74 35.12
CA ASN A 66 -8.34 26.63 35.40
C ASN A 66 -9.09 26.07 36.61
N ASN A 67 -9.17 26.88 37.69
CA ASN A 67 -9.85 26.55 38.93
C ASN A 67 -10.85 27.65 39.30
N PRO A 68 -12.00 27.71 38.62
CA PRO A 68 -12.99 28.77 38.85
C PRO A 68 -13.71 28.62 40.20
N THR A 69 -13.69 27.44 40.78
CA THR A 69 -14.34 27.15 42.09
C THR A 69 -13.46 27.52 43.25
N GLY A 70 -12.15 27.69 43.04
CA GLY A 70 -11.17 27.89 44.11
C GLY A 70 -11.02 26.67 45.02
N SER A 71 -11.40 25.52 44.58
CA SER A 71 -11.31 24.25 45.31
C SER A 71 -9.86 23.86 45.55
N MET A 72 -9.67 23.04 46.57
CA MET A 72 -8.35 22.45 46.82
C MET A 72 -8.05 21.38 45.74
N LEU A 73 -6.92 21.54 45.07
CA LEU A 73 -6.52 20.66 44.00
C LEU A 73 -5.29 19.84 44.39
N ARG A 74 -5.16 18.66 43.77
CA ARG A 74 -3.89 17.96 43.62
C ARG A 74 -3.72 17.48 42.18
N CYS A 75 -2.47 17.37 41.73
CA CYS A 75 -2.12 16.81 40.43
C CYS A 75 -1.42 15.47 40.59
N LEU A 76 -1.75 14.55 39.76
CA LEU A 76 -1.07 13.25 39.69
C LEU A 76 -0.50 13.06 38.29
N ALA A 77 0.65 12.40 38.22
CA ALA A 77 1.20 11.84 36.99
C ALA A 77 1.33 10.32 37.19
N ASP A 78 0.54 9.53 36.48
CA ASP A 78 0.37 8.08 36.68
C ASP A 78 0.20 7.71 38.19
N GLY A 79 -0.67 8.41 38.86
CA GLY A 79 -0.99 8.19 40.29
C GLY A 79 0.06 8.73 41.27
N SER A 80 1.17 9.29 40.83
CA SER A 80 2.16 9.95 41.66
C SER A 80 1.84 11.43 41.82
N GLU A 81 1.76 11.93 43.07
CA GLU A 81 1.41 13.32 43.31
C GLU A 81 2.52 14.28 42.91
N VAL A 82 2.15 15.34 42.17
CA VAL A 82 3.03 16.43 41.75
C VAL A 82 2.42 17.76 42.23
N VAL A 83 3.30 18.75 42.48
CA VAL A 83 2.85 20.03 43.03
C VAL A 83 2.18 20.89 41.94
N PRO A 84 0.85 21.20 42.05
CA PRO A 84 0.13 21.86 40.97
C PRO A 84 0.66 23.23 40.59
N GLU A 85 1.04 24.04 41.57
CA GLU A 85 1.43 25.44 41.39
C GLU A 85 2.82 25.64 40.69
N SER A 86 3.61 24.59 40.58
CA SER A 86 4.92 24.60 39.97
C SER A 86 5.16 23.45 39.00
N PHE A 87 4.09 22.84 38.53
CA PHE A 87 4.20 21.67 37.65
C PHE A 87 4.73 22.08 36.27
N VAL A 88 6.04 21.96 36.10
CA VAL A 88 6.71 22.15 34.81
C VAL A 88 6.71 20.80 34.09
N LEU A 89 6.20 20.75 32.87
CA LEU A 89 6.25 19.59 32.04
C LEU A 89 7.70 19.29 31.63
N THR A 90 8.16 18.09 31.91
CA THR A 90 9.49 17.59 31.55
C THR A 90 9.34 16.29 30.75
N GLU A 91 10.42 15.83 30.12
CA GLU A 91 10.42 14.57 29.37
C GLU A 91 10.07 13.34 30.22
N GLU A 92 10.24 13.40 31.53
CA GLU A 92 9.87 12.34 32.46
C GLU A 92 8.36 12.11 32.54
N PHE A 93 7.55 13.09 32.09
CA PHE A 93 6.08 13.00 32.04
C PHE A 93 5.58 12.53 30.69
N TYR A 94 6.43 12.32 29.69
CA TYR A 94 5.99 11.70 28.46
C TYR A 94 5.37 10.33 28.72
N GLU A 95 4.34 10.02 27.92
CA GLU A 95 3.61 8.75 27.95
C GLU A 95 2.88 8.50 29.27
N LYS A 96 2.52 9.59 29.99
CA LYS A 96 1.79 9.53 31.27
C LYS A 96 0.50 10.31 31.21
N TRP A 97 -0.47 9.79 31.96
CA TRP A 97 -1.68 10.54 32.25
C TRP A 97 -1.41 11.56 33.34
N ILE A 98 -1.70 12.83 33.05
CA ILE A 98 -1.72 13.91 34.03
C ILE A 98 -3.15 14.15 34.44
N GLU A 99 -3.44 14.02 35.74
CA GLU A 99 -4.77 14.19 36.32
C GLU A 99 -4.78 15.37 37.26
N VAL A 100 -5.85 16.18 37.20
CA VAL A 100 -6.18 17.17 38.21
C VAL A 100 -7.34 16.66 39.00
N GLN A 101 -7.18 16.55 40.29
CA GLN A 101 -8.20 16.08 41.21
C GLN A 101 -8.65 17.21 42.13
N GLU A 102 -9.97 17.29 42.35
CA GLU A 102 -10.63 18.22 43.22
C GLU A 102 -10.97 17.55 44.56
N PHE A 103 -10.80 18.27 45.66
CA PHE A 103 -11.25 17.82 46.97
C PHE A 103 -12.71 18.17 47.20
N ASP A 104 -13.58 17.19 47.39
CA ASP A 104 -15.02 17.32 47.53
C ASP A 104 -15.48 17.47 49.02
N GLY A 105 -14.53 17.44 49.95
CA GLY A 105 -14.80 17.49 51.40
C GLY A 105 -14.70 16.13 52.09
N GLU A 106 -14.77 15.04 51.38
CA GLU A 106 -14.60 13.65 51.84
C GLU A 106 -13.38 12.95 51.22
N GLY A 107 -13.00 13.34 49.99
CA GLY A 107 -11.88 12.77 49.26
C GLY A 107 -11.49 13.58 48.03
N TYR A 108 -10.61 12.99 47.21
CA TYR A 108 -10.22 13.58 45.94
C TYR A 108 -10.87 12.83 44.78
N GLU A 109 -11.54 13.55 43.89
CA GLU A 109 -12.09 13.01 42.66
C GLU A 109 -11.42 13.66 41.45
N THR A 110 -11.22 12.88 40.35
CA THR A 110 -10.63 13.40 39.08
C THR A 110 -11.59 14.39 38.44
N ALA A 111 -11.15 15.64 38.35
CA ALA A 111 -11.89 16.72 37.70
C ALA A 111 -11.58 16.76 36.20
N ASP A 112 -10.31 16.63 35.84
CA ASP A 112 -9.86 16.58 34.44
C ASP A 112 -8.56 15.77 34.31
N LYS A 113 -8.30 15.28 33.10
CA LYS A 113 -7.07 14.54 32.77
C LYS A 113 -6.65 14.73 31.32
N VAL A 114 -5.37 14.61 31.07
CA VAL A 114 -4.78 14.63 29.71
C VAL A 114 -3.65 13.64 29.62
N TYR A 115 -3.51 13.01 28.46
CA TYR A 115 -2.35 12.20 28.16
C TYR A 115 -1.23 13.06 27.58
N PHE A 116 -0.03 12.99 28.16
CA PHE A 116 1.12 13.75 27.69
C PHE A 116 1.94 12.88 26.74
N SER A 117 1.66 13.00 25.45
CA SER A 117 2.20 12.14 24.41
C SER A 117 3.67 12.44 24.07
N LYS A 118 4.36 11.38 23.68
CA LYS A 118 5.67 11.43 23.04
C LYS A 118 5.57 11.46 21.51
N LEU A 119 4.42 11.04 20.95
CA LEU A 119 4.15 11.14 19.52
C LEU A 119 4.03 12.61 19.10
N PRO A 120 4.14 12.90 17.80
CA PRO A 120 3.70 14.19 17.28
C PRO A 120 2.28 14.53 17.73
N VAL A 121 2.08 15.74 18.25
CA VAL A 121 0.77 16.18 18.72
C VAL A 121 0.21 17.26 17.80
N ILE A 122 -1.03 17.08 17.36
CA ILE A 122 -1.78 18.06 16.59
C ILE A 122 -2.82 18.71 17.49
N TYR A 123 -2.73 20.02 17.65
CA TYR A 123 -3.71 20.84 18.35
C TYR A 123 -4.59 21.58 17.35
N ILE A 124 -5.90 21.41 17.47
CA ILE A 124 -6.91 22.08 16.67
C ILE A 124 -7.84 22.85 17.57
N ASN A 125 -7.98 24.17 17.31
CA ASN A 125 -8.92 25.01 18.00
C ASN A 125 -9.85 25.65 16.98
N THR A 126 -11.11 25.26 16.96
CA THR A 126 -12.12 25.85 16.08
C THR A 126 -12.59 27.20 16.61
N ASP A 127 -12.92 28.13 15.71
CA ASP A 127 -13.31 29.49 16.09
C ASP A 127 -14.57 29.55 16.98
N ASP A 128 -15.45 28.54 16.84
CA ASP A 128 -16.70 28.42 17.60
C ASP A 128 -16.62 27.39 18.74
N GLY A 129 -15.46 26.77 18.95
CA GLY A 129 -15.26 25.73 19.96
C GLY A 129 -16.06 24.44 19.70
N GLN A 130 -16.58 24.23 18.49
CA GLN A 130 -17.38 23.06 18.13
C GLN A 130 -16.68 22.23 17.07
N VAL A 131 -16.83 20.92 17.15
CA VAL A 131 -16.43 20.00 16.07
C VAL A 131 -17.52 19.91 14.98
N PRO A 132 -17.20 19.48 13.76
CA PRO A 132 -18.20 19.25 12.71
C PRO A 132 -19.34 18.35 13.17
N ALA A 133 -20.57 18.83 13.08
CA ALA A 133 -21.77 18.08 13.45
C ALA A 133 -22.20 17.06 12.37
N PHE A 134 -21.83 17.32 11.09
CA PHE A 134 -22.05 16.45 9.93
C PHE A 134 -20.94 16.62 8.92
N LYS A 135 -20.79 15.69 7.95
CA LYS A 135 -19.62 15.65 7.04
C LYS A 135 -19.32 16.96 6.32
N LYS A 136 -20.34 17.71 5.90
CA LYS A 136 -20.19 18.98 5.17
C LYS A 136 -20.15 20.22 6.09
N ASP A 137 -20.27 20.06 7.42
CA ASP A 137 -20.15 21.14 8.39
C ASP A 137 -18.68 21.55 8.51
N ALA A 138 -18.31 22.64 7.83
CA ALA A 138 -16.95 23.14 7.83
C ALA A 138 -16.72 24.05 9.04
N LYS A 139 -15.71 23.75 9.84
CA LYS A 139 -15.26 24.56 10.96
C LYS A 139 -13.95 25.24 10.63
N SER A 140 -13.93 26.55 10.68
CA SER A 140 -12.69 27.31 10.64
C SER A 140 -12.02 27.35 12.01
N GLY A 141 -10.71 27.50 12.02
CA GLY A 141 -9.94 27.55 13.25
C GLY A 141 -8.45 27.65 13.02
N GLU A 142 -7.71 27.35 14.06
CA GLU A 142 -6.26 27.30 14.05
C GLU A 142 -5.76 25.89 14.35
N MET A 143 -4.66 25.52 13.72
CA MET A 143 -3.97 24.27 13.95
C MET A 143 -2.51 24.54 14.27
N PHE A 144 -2.02 23.83 15.25
CA PHE A 144 -0.62 23.80 15.64
C PHE A 144 -0.15 22.36 15.65
N ILE A 145 0.98 22.10 15.00
CA ILE A 145 1.64 20.78 15.01
C ILE A 145 2.98 20.97 15.72
N GLN A 146 3.10 20.31 16.86
CA GLN A 146 4.34 20.28 17.62
C GLN A 146 5.39 19.48 16.87
N ASN A 147 6.59 20.02 16.79
CA ASN A 147 7.75 19.26 16.35
C ASN A 147 8.38 18.56 17.55
N ASN A 148 8.52 17.25 17.48
CA ASN A 148 9.14 16.45 18.54
C ASN A 148 10.66 16.43 18.50
N GLU A 149 11.26 17.02 17.45
CA GLU A 149 12.69 17.30 17.46
C GLU A 149 12.96 18.50 18.37
N GLU A 150 14.16 18.58 18.96
CA GLU A 150 14.59 19.67 19.85
C GLU A 150 14.57 21.07 19.21
N THR A 151 14.08 21.17 17.98
CA THR A 151 13.92 22.44 17.27
C THR A 151 12.69 23.20 17.78
N ALA A 152 12.87 24.43 18.19
CA ALA A 152 11.83 25.25 18.81
C ALA A 152 10.66 25.62 17.90
N GLU A 153 10.74 25.35 16.59
CA GLU A 153 9.74 25.78 15.61
C GLU A 153 8.71 24.66 15.35
N PRO A 154 7.42 24.99 15.37
CA PRO A 154 6.38 24.04 15.02
C PRO A 154 6.43 23.66 13.54
N LEU A 155 6.04 22.43 13.20
CA LEU A 155 5.88 22.03 11.79
C LEU A 155 4.78 22.82 11.09
N TYR A 156 3.72 23.15 11.79
CA TYR A 156 2.67 24.03 11.33
C TYR A 156 2.13 24.87 12.49
N ASN A 157 1.88 26.13 12.21
CA ASN A 157 1.15 27.05 13.07
C ASN A 157 0.40 28.03 12.17
N GLY A 158 -0.93 27.89 12.10
CA GLY A 158 -1.72 28.72 11.18
C GLY A 158 -3.20 28.32 11.13
N LYS A 159 -3.90 29.00 10.24
CA LYS A 159 -5.34 28.79 10.04
C LYS A 159 -5.62 27.53 9.26
N MET A 160 -6.74 26.90 9.57
CA MET A 160 -7.23 25.73 8.86
C MET A 160 -8.75 25.69 8.78
N THR A 161 -9.27 24.81 7.96
CA THR A 161 -10.68 24.39 7.96
C THR A 161 -10.74 22.88 8.20
N MET A 162 -11.62 22.45 9.09
CA MET A 162 -11.87 21.05 9.41
C MET A 162 -13.28 20.65 8.97
N GLN A 163 -13.40 19.48 8.33
CA GLN A 163 -14.67 18.86 7.94
C GLN A 163 -14.68 17.38 8.28
N GLY A 164 -15.86 16.81 8.45
CA GLY A 164 -16.01 15.37 8.56
C GLY A 164 -15.65 14.64 7.25
N ARG A 165 -15.15 13.39 7.36
CA ARG A 165 -14.86 12.51 6.23
C ARG A 165 -15.32 11.07 6.51
N GLY A 166 -15.17 10.23 5.48
CA GLY A 166 -15.53 8.82 5.51
C GLY A 166 -17.04 8.60 5.36
N ASN A 167 -17.42 7.38 5.00
CA ASN A 167 -18.81 6.97 4.88
C ASN A 167 -19.22 6.21 6.14
N THR A 168 -18.89 4.94 6.25
CA THR A 168 -19.11 4.13 7.44
C THR A 168 -18.40 4.72 8.67
N THR A 169 -17.15 5.14 8.51
CA THR A 169 -16.31 5.66 9.61
C THR A 169 -16.84 6.96 10.22
N TRP A 170 -17.60 7.77 9.47
CA TRP A 170 -18.29 8.93 10.06
C TRP A 170 -19.41 8.54 11.03
N GLY A 171 -19.95 7.35 10.92
CA GLY A 171 -20.97 6.82 11.81
C GLY A 171 -20.45 6.46 13.21
N TRP A 172 -19.14 6.25 13.36
CA TRP A 172 -18.53 5.84 14.62
C TRP A 172 -18.34 7.01 15.60
N GLU A 173 -18.07 6.71 16.88
CA GLU A 173 -17.90 7.73 17.92
C GLU A 173 -16.67 8.59 17.68
N LYS A 174 -15.51 7.98 17.41
CA LYS A 174 -14.27 8.66 17.04
C LYS A 174 -14.31 9.04 15.56
N LYS A 175 -14.42 10.34 15.27
CA LYS A 175 -14.67 10.87 13.93
C LYS A 175 -13.37 11.12 13.16
N PRO A 176 -13.28 10.69 11.90
CA PRO A 176 -12.20 11.10 11.00
C PRO A 176 -12.48 12.47 10.36
N TYR A 177 -11.43 13.23 10.04
CA TYR A 177 -11.54 14.58 9.54
C TYR A 177 -10.74 14.82 8.26
N LYS A 178 -11.23 15.75 7.41
CA LYS A 178 -10.45 16.42 6.37
C LYS A 178 -9.97 17.74 6.94
N ILE A 179 -8.68 18.04 6.74
CA ILE A 179 -8.05 19.29 7.14
C ILE A 179 -7.60 20.04 5.89
N LYS A 180 -7.95 21.31 5.78
CA LYS A 180 -7.46 22.20 4.72
C LYS A 180 -6.72 23.38 5.34
N LEU A 181 -5.42 23.42 5.12
CA LEU A 181 -4.54 24.48 5.59
C LEU A 181 -4.73 25.77 4.76
N ASP A 182 -4.43 26.93 5.34
CA ASP A 182 -4.45 28.22 4.67
C ASP A 182 -3.37 28.32 3.57
N LYS A 183 -2.24 27.63 3.74
CA LYS A 183 -1.11 27.59 2.81
C LYS A 183 -0.64 26.17 2.56
N LYS A 184 -0.06 25.90 1.38
CA LYS A 184 0.62 24.65 1.10
C LYS A 184 1.80 24.49 2.05
N THR A 185 1.79 23.44 2.85
CA THR A 185 2.81 23.13 3.85
C THR A 185 3.26 21.70 3.65
N ASP A 186 4.55 21.48 3.78
CA ASP A 186 5.14 20.16 3.85
C ASP A 186 5.07 19.69 5.33
N LEU A 187 4.37 18.61 5.57
CA LEU A 187 4.27 17.99 6.87
C LEU A 187 5.02 16.66 6.85
N TYR A 188 6.05 16.52 7.66
CA TYR A 188 6.84 15.30 7.82
C TYR A 188 7.43 14.75 6.51
N ASP A 189 7.91 15.63 5.64
CA ASP A 189 8.49 15.29 4.32
C ASP A 189 7.53 14.54 3.36
N MET A 190 6.21 14.61 3.62
CA MET A 190 5.17 14.06 2.74
C MET A 190 4.81 14.98 1.57
N GLY A 191 5.60 16.04 1.33
CA GLY A 191 5.38 17.02 0.27
C GLY A 191 4.33 18.10 0.59
N LYS A 192 4.35 19.16 -0.24
CA LYS A 192 3.57 20.37 0.04
C LYS A 192 2.12 20.25 -0.39
N SER A 193 1.21 20.26 0.55
CA SER A 193 -0.23 20.32 0.29
C SER A 193 -0.96 21.25 1.26
N LYS A 194 -2.19 21.61 0.87
CA LYS A 194 -3.18 22.19 1.79
C LYS A 194 -4.11 21.13 2.37
N LYS A 195 -4.26 19.97 1.70
CA LYS A 195 -5.29 18.97 1.97
C LYS A 195 -4.68 17.77 2.71
N TRP A 196 -5.16 17.51 3.89
CA TRP A 196 -4.72 16.44 4.76
C TRP A 196 -5.91 15.68 5.34
N CYS A 197 -5.69 14.46 5.80
CA CYS A 197 -6.68 13.67 6.51
C CYS A 197 -6.18 13.30 7.91
N LEU A 198 -7.08 13.30 8.87
CA LEU A 198 -6.89 12.65 10.16
C LEU A 198 -7.76 11.39 10.16
N LEU A 199 -7.12 10.24 9.99
CA LEU A 199 -7.78 8.94 10.04
C LEU A 199 -7.95 8.52 11.49
N ALA A 200 -9.17 8.18 11.88
CA ALA A 200 -9.48 7.86 13.27
C ALA A 200 -9.06 6.46 13.71
N ASN A 201 -8.82 5.55 12.74
CA ASN A 201 -8.51 4.14 12.97
C ASN A 201 -9.44 3.48 14.01
N TYR A 202 -10.73 3.87 14.02
CA TYR A 202 -11.67 3.35 14.99
C TYR A 202 -11.89 1.85 14.89
N GLN A 203 -11.84 1.33 13.67
CA GLN A 203 -12.00 -0.09 13.35
C GLN A 203 -10.68 -0.88 13.45
N ASP A 204 -9.54 -0.20 13.44
CA ASP A 204 -8.22 -0.78 13.64
C ASP A 204 -7.67 -0.38 15.01
N GLU A 205 -7.96 -1.21 16.03
CA GLU A 205 -7.47 -0.95 17.39
C GLU A 205 -5.96 -1.17 17.53
N SER A 206 -5.33 -1.87 16.57
CA SER A 206 -3.87 -2.00 16.53
C SER A 206 -3.16 -0.72 16.08
N LEU A 207 -3.87 0.15 15.36
CA LEU A 207 -3.35 1.39 14.73
C LEU A 207 -2.26 1.13 13.66
N LEU A 208 -2.03 -0.11 13.27
CA LEU A 208 -0.89 -0.52 12.45
C LEU A 208 -1.24 -0.79 10.98
N ARG A 209 -2.49 -1.20 10.68
CA ARG A 209 -2.87 -1.75 9.37
C ARG A 209 -2.65 -0.77 8.23
N ASN A 210 -3.19 0.45 8.33
CA ASN A 210 -3.03 1.47 7.29
C ASN A 210 -1.57 1.88 7.07
N THR A 211 -0.79 2.05 8.13
CA THR A 211 0.64 2.39 8.01
C THR A 211 1.46 1.25 7.41
N THR A 212 1.19 0.00 7.81
CA THR A 212 1.86 -1.16 7.23
C THR A 212 1.56 -1.28 5.75
N ALA A 213 0.29 -1.10 5.36
CA ALA A 213 -0.11 -1.11 3.95
C ALA A 213 0.56 0.03 3.15
N SER A 214 0.64 1.25 3.72
CA SER A 214 1.33 2.38 3.09
C SER A 214 2.83 2.08 2.87
N LYS A 215 3.53 1.58 3.88
CA LYS A 215 4.94 1.20 3.77
C LYS A 215 5.16 0.10 2.72
N LEU A 216 4.31 -0.93 2.73
CA LEU A 216 4.37 -2.03 1.76
C LEU A 216 4.03 -1.56 0.33
N SER A 217 3.06 -0.67 0.18
CA SER A 217 2.71 -0.04 -1.08
C SER A 217 3.90 0.68 -1.71
N LYS A 218 4.64 1.43 -0.90
CA LYS A 218 5.85 2.13 -1.33
C LYS A 218 6.95 1.16 -1.77
N GLU A 219 7.15 0.07 -1.05
CA GLU A 219 8.10 -0.98 -1.42
C GLU A 219 7.72 -1.69 -2.72
N LEU A 220 6.43 -1.86 -2.97
CA LEU A 220 5.89 -2.40 -4.22
C LEU A 220 5.96 -1.41 -5.40
N GLY A 221 6.43 -0.18 -5.19
CA GLY A 221 6.57 0.84 -6.23
C GLY A 221 5.26 1.49 -6.66
N LEU A 222 4.21 1.39 -5.85
CA LEU A 222 2.93 2.03 -6.13
C LEU A 222 2.94 3.51 -5.70
N THR A 223 2.17 4.34 -6.39
CA THR A 223 1.84 5.67 -5.89
C THR A 223 1.13 5.51 -4.55
N THR A 224 1.68 6.10 -3.50
CA THR A 224 1.28 5.82 -2.13
C THR A 224 0.92 7.10 -1.39
N MET A 225 -0.14 7.06 -0.59
CA MET A 225 -0.44 8.12 0.37
C MET A 225 0.32 7.83 1.66
N GLU A 226 1.27 8.69 1.99
CA GLU A 226 2.08 8.54 3.20
C GLU A 226 1.33 8.95 4.47
N THR A 227 1.77 8.45 5.60
CA THR A 227 1.07 8.60 6.86
C THR A 227 2.03 8.75 8.05
N VAL A 228 1.59 9.48 9.06
CA VAL A 228 2.30 9.62 10.34
C VAL A 228 1.32 9.47 11.49
N TRP A 229 1.68 8.69 12.50
CA TRP A 229 0.88 8.61 13.74
C TRP A 229 1.04 9.89 14.55
N THR A 230 -0.08 10.40 15.02
CA THR A 230 -0.15 11.61 15.81
C THR A 230 -1.18 11.44 16.92
N ASP A 231 -0.94 12.08 18.05
CA ASP A 231 -2.00 12.30 19.03
C ASP A 231 -2.68 13.63 18.76
N VAL A 232 -3.97 13.71 18.99
CA VAL A 232 -4.78 14.88 18.62
C VAL A 232 -5.51 15.46 19.81
N VAL A 233 -5.46 16.79 19.91
CA VAL A 233 -6.22 17.58 20.87
C VAL A 233 -7.12 18.54 20.11
N ILE A 234 -8.43 18.46 20.30
CA ILE A 234 -9.41 19.33 19.64
C ILE A 234 -10.14 20.15 20.68
N ASN A 235 -10.09 21.47 20.56
CA ASN A 235 -10.74 22.41 21.47
C ASN A 235 -10.42 22.14 22.96
N GLY A 236 -9.15 21.77 23.21
CA GLY A 236 -8.68 21.47 24.55
C GLY A 236 -9.01 20.05 25.04
N GLU A 237 -9.64 19.19 24.24
CA GLU A 237 -9.88 17.80 24.59
C GLU A 237 -8.95 16.86 23.84
N TYR A 238 -8.31 15.94 24.56
CA TYR A 238 -7.55 14.86 23.96
C TYR A 238 -8.51 13.84 23.35
N VAL A 239 -8.40 13.64 22.05
CA VAL A 239 -9.30 12.78 21.27
C VAL A 239 -8.64 11.48 20.79
N GLY A 240 -7.44 11.21 21.28
CA GLY A 240 -6.73 9.96 21.04
C GLY A 240 -5.75 9.99 19.88
N ASN A 241 -5.28 8.81 19.51
CA ASN A 241 -4.36 8.62 18.40
C ASN A 241 -5.08 8.77 17.06
N TYR A 242 -4.50 9.52 16.16
CA TYR A 242 -4.93 9.64 14.76
C TYR A 242 -3.76 9.39 13.82
N GLN A 243 -4.07 9.02 12.64
CA GLN A 243 -3.08 8.94 11.56
C GLN A 243 -3.24 10.17 10.67
N LEU A 244 -2.25 11.09 10.74
CA LEU A 244 -2.14 12.16 9.76
C LEU A 244 -1.74 11.53 8.43
N CYS A 245 -2.53 11.75 7.41
CA CYS A 245 -2.39 11.11 6.12
C CYS A 245 -2.58 12.12 4.99
N GLU A 246 -1.87 11.91 3.90
CA GLU A 246 -2.15 12.60 2.65
C GLU A 246 -3.57 12.29 2.17
N GLN A 247 -4.23 13.29 1.64
CA GLN A 247 -5.52 13.08 0.98
C GLN A 247 -5.29 12.62 -0.45
N VAL A 248 -5.92 11.52 -0.86
CA VAL A 248 -5.92 11.11 -2.27
C VAL A 248 -6.40 12.27 -3.15
N GLY A 249 -5.61 12.63 -4.13
CA GLY A 249 -5.89 13.74 -5.03
C GLY A 249 -4.73 14.03 -5.97
N ILE A 250 -4.97 14.86 -6.97
CA ILE A 250 -3.95 15.24 -7.94
C ILE A 250 -3.10 16.37 -7.36
N GLU A 251 -1.85 16.07 -7.05
CA GLU A 251 -0.78 17.01 -6.65
C GLU A 251 0.58 16.37 -6.92
N GLU A 252 1.62 17.16 -7.13
CA GLU A 252 3.00 16.73 -7.45
C GLU A 252 3.54 15.66 -6.47
N ALA A 253 3.24 15.80 -5.19
CA ALA A 253 3.71 14.85 -4.17
C ALA A 253 2.77 13.66 -3.94
N ARG A 254 1.69 13.53 -4.69
CA ARG A 254 0.65 12.50 -4.52
C ARG A 254 0.40 11.75 -5.81
N VAL A 255 -0.75 11.97 -6.44
CA VAL A 255 -0.99 11.48 -7.80
C VAL A 255 -0.53 12.57 -8.75
N ASP A 256 0.71 12.43 -9.25
CA ASP A 256 1.36 13.42 -10.12
C ASP A 256 0.90 13.22 -11.57
N ILE A 257 -0.25 13.79 -11.88
CA ILE A 257 -0.83 13.82 -13.21
C ILE A 257 -1.41 15.20 -13.49
N PHE A 258 -1.80 15.47 -14.72
CA PHE A 258 -2.37 16.75 -15.11
C PHE A 258 -3.66 17.05 -14.31
N ASP A 259 -3.79 18.28 -13.81
CA ASP A 259 -4.90 18.76 -13.00
C ASP A 259 -5.88 19.61 -13.80
N TRP A 260 -6.91 19.00 -14.37
CA TRP A 260 -7.96 19.69 -15.13
C TRP A 260 -8.72 20.74 -14.32
N GLU A 261 -8.93 20.49 -13.03
CA GLU A 261 -9.56 21.49 -12.16
C GLU A 261 -8.63 22.67 -11.88
N GLY A 262 -7.33 22.40 -11.76
CA GLY A 262 -6.28 23.43 -11.69
C GLY A 262 -6.24 24.25 -12.95
N GLU A 263 -6.28 23.62 -14.11
CA GLU A 263 -6.34 24.24 -15.43
C GLU A 263 -7.56 25.18 -15.56
N ALA A 264 -8.73 24.71 -15.13
CA ALA A 264 -9.94 25.54 -15.14
C ALA A 264 -9.82 26.78 -14.24
N LYS A 265 -9.22 26.63 -13.05
CA LYS A 265 -8.97 27.73 -12.11
C LYS A 265 -7.97 28.75 -12.67
N ASP A 266 -6.96 28.29 -13.39
CA ASP A 266 -5.95 29.14 -14.01
C ASP A 266 -6.53 29.89 -15.20
N ALA A 267 -7.32 29.24 -16.07
CA ALA A 267 -8.05 29.88 -17.16
C ALA A 267 -9.02 30.94 -16.66
N ALA A 268 -9.82 30.64 -15.64
CA ALA A 268 -10.73 31.60 -14.99
C ALA A 268 -9.98 32.78 -14.40
N SER A 269 -8.84 32.54 -13.75
CA SER A 269 -7.98 33.57 -13.18
C SER A 269 -7.38 34.49 -14.27
N ALA A 270 -7.00 33.97 -15.43
CA ALA A 270 -6.50 34.71 -16.56
C ALA A 270 -7.57 35.65 -17.15
N ILE A 271 -8.79 35.11 -17.34
CA ILE A 271 -9.96 35.91 -17.77
C ILE A 271 -10.24 37.01 -16.74
N ALA A 272 -10.37 36.66 -15.47
CA ALA A 272 -10.66 37.61 -14.39
C ALA A 272 -9.63 38.75 -14.29
N LYS A 273 -8.35 38.41 -14.45
CA LYS A 273 -7.25 39.39 -14.43
C LYS A 273 -7.35 40.38 -15.59
N LYS A 274 -7.57 39.88 -16.81
CA LYS A 274 -7.64 40.73 -18.03
C LYS A 274 -8.89 41.58 -18.03
N GLU A 275 -10.01 41.04 -17.60
CA GLU A 275 -11.32 41.70 -17.55
C GLU A 275 -11.55 42.48 -16.25
N LYS A 276 -10.63 42.42 -15.29
CA LYS A 276 -10.68 43.09 -13.97
C LYS A 276 -11.86 42.61 -13.10
N ILE A 277 -12.28 41.36 -13.24
CA ILE A 277 -13.28 40.74 -12.39
C ILE A 277 -12.63 40.45 -11.02
N LYS A 278 -13.30 40.78 -9.92
CA LYS A 278 -12.74 40.68 -8.55
C LYS A 278 -13.80 40.22 -7.55
N GLY A 279 -13.33 39.76 -6.36
CA GLY A 279 -14.19 39.32 -5.25
C GLY A 279 -15.08 38.17 -5.66
N ASP A 280 -16.28 38.12 -5.11
CA ASP A 280 -17.24 37.05 -5.30
C ASP A 280 -17.49 36.71 -6.78
N LYS A 281 -17.45 37.71 -7.67
CA LYS A 281 -17.58 37.46 -9.11
C LYS A 281 -16.43 36.69 -9.73
N LYS A 282 -15.21 36.80 -9.18
CA LYS A 282 -14.11 35.98 -9.62
C LYS A 282 -14.31 34.53 -9.17
N ASP A 283 -14.79 34.36 -7.94
CA ASP A 283 -15.08 33.02 -7.39
C ASP A 283 -16.21 32.36 -8.18
N GLU A 284 -17.31 33.09 -8.46
CA GLU A 284 -18.39 32.59 -9.32
C GLU A 284 -17.91 32.17 -10.73
N LEU A 285 -16.99 32.93 -11.35
CA LEU A 285 -16.42 32.56 -12.65
C LEU A 285 -15.57 31.28 -12.53
N THR A 286 -14.80 31.17 -11.46
CA THR A 286 -13.94 30.02 -11.20
C THR A 286 -14.77 28.74 -10.97
N ASP A 287 -15.81 28.84 -10.14
CA ASP A 287 -16.71 27.74 -9.86
C ASP A 287 -17.43 27.31 -11.16
N MET A 288 -17.97 28.27 -11.92
CA MET A 288 -18.63 27.99 -13.19
C MET A 288 -17.70 27.25 -14.18
N MET A 289 -16.45 27.68 -14.34
CA MET A 289 -15.52 27.04 -15.29
C MET A 289 -15.01 25.69 -14.79
N THR A 290 -15.04 25.45 -13.49
CA THR A 290 -14.67 24.16 -12.91
C THR A 290 -15.83 23.16 -12.95
N GLU A 291 -17.06 23.63 -12.72
CA GLU A 291 -18.26 22.80 -12.73
C GLU A 291 -18.78 22.52 -14.16
N ASP A 292 -18.48 23.39 -15.14
CA ASP A 292 -18.77 23.18 -16.56
C ASP A 292 -17.48 23.23 -17.38
N MET A 293 -16.95 22.06 -17.70
CA MET A 293 -15.72 21.85 -18.48
C MET A 293 -15.97 21.76 -19.99
N SER A 294 -17.18 22.04 -20.47
CA SER A 294 -17.55 21.96 -21.89
C SER A 294 -16.73 22.89 -22.79
N TRP A 295 -16.08 23.90 -22.20
CA TRP A 295 -15.19 24.83 -22.87
C TRP A 295 -13.83 24.24 -23.23
N ILE A 296 -13.42 23.11 -22.63
CA ILE A 296 -12.17 22.41 -22.94
C ILE A 296 -12.31 21.69 -24.28
N LYS A 297 -12.17 22.46 -25.34
CA LYS A 297 -12.21 21.99 -26.73
C LYS A 297 -11.74 23.09 -27.67
N GLU A 298 -11.37 22.75 -28.89
CA GLU A 298 -11.01 23.73 -29.91
C GLU A 298 -12.11 24.79 -30.07
N GLY A 299 -11.74 26.06 -30.01
CA GLY A 299 -12.69 27.20 -30.09
C GLY A 299 -13.61 27.31 -28.87
N GLY A 300 -13.18 26.78 -27.72
CA GLY A 300 -13.96 26.79 -26.48
C GLY A 300 -14.28 28.20 -25.97
N THR A 301 -15.54 28.42 -25.61
CA THR A 301 -16.02 29.70 -25.08
C THR A 301 -16.77 29.49 -23.78
N VAL A 302 -16.70 30.46 -22.89
CA VAL A 302 -17.52 30.54 -21.68
C VAL A 302 -18.37 31.81 -21.69
N THR A 303 -19.60 31.71 -21.22
CA THR A 303 -20.50 32.87 -21.07
C THR A 303 -20.65 33.17 -19.59
N PHE A 304 -20.17 34.35 -19.17
CA PHE A 304 -20.29 34.81 -17.80
C PHE A 304 -20.83 36.26 -17.73
N ASP A 305 -21.79 36.47 -16.84
CA ASP A 305 -22.53 37.77 -16.73
C ASP A 305 -23.04 38.28 -18.07
N GLY A 306 -23.47 37.40 -18.97
CA GLY A 306 -24.01 37.73 -20.28
C GLY A 306 -22.97 38.14 -21.31
N LYS A 307 -21.70 38.06 -21.03
CA LYS A 307 -20.57 38.25 -21.92
C LYS A 307 -19.93 36.92 -22.28
N GLU A 308 -19.66 36.76 -23.57
CA GLU A 308 -18.94 35.58 -24.09
C GLU A 308 -17.43 35.84 -24.12
N TYR A 309 -16.66 34.85 -23.69
CA TYR A 309 -15.21 34.87 -23.68
C TYR A 309 -14.70 33.64 -24.45
N LEU A 310 -13.87 33.88 -25.47
CA LEU A 310 -13.08 32.82 -26.10
C LEU A 310 -11.89 32.55 -25.20
N VAL A 311 -11.84 31.38 -24.58
CA VAL A 311 -10.85 31.05 -23.52
C VAL A 311 -9.43 31.20 -24.05
N SER A 312 -9.15 30.76 -25.28
CA SER A 312 -7.85 30.85 -25.92
C SER A 312 -7.32 32.29 -26.12
N ASP A 313 -8.20 33.32 -26.05
CA ASP A 313 -7.76 34.72 -26.06
C ASP A 313 -7.11 35.13 -24.72
N TYR A 314 -7.26 34.35 -23.67
CA TYR A 314 -6.87 34.65 -22.30
C TYR A 314 -5.84 33.71 -21.74
N TYR A 315 -5.93 32.45 -22.10
CA TYR A 315 -5.16 31.36 -21.54
C TYR A 315 -4.90 30.27 -22.59
N ASP A 316 -3.67 29.79 -22.65
CA ASP A 316 -3.28 28.68 -23.50
C ASP A 316 -3.53 27.39 -22.70
N PHE A 317 -4.68 26.79 -22.90
CA PHE A 317 -5.12 25.62 -22.16
C PHE A 317 -4.78 24.31 -22.86
N GLU A 318 -4.62 23.27 -22.06
CA GLU A 318 -4.36 21.91 -22.56
C GLU A 318 -5.53 21.41 -23.40
N SER A 319 -5.24 20.81 -24.53
CA SER A 319 -6.23 20.23 -25.46
C SER A 319 -6.11 18.70 -25.60
N ASP A 320 -5.03 18.12 -25.11
CA ASP A 320 -4.84 16.67 -25.08
C ASP A 320 -5.67 16.05 -23.94
N ILE A 321 -6.75 15.37 -24.31
CA ILE A 321 -7.67 14.72 -23.38
C ILE A 321 -7.27 13.26 -23.05
N SER A 322 -6.07 12.84 -23.42
CA SER A 322 -5.61 11.46 -23.25
C SER A 322 -5.34 11.07 -21.79
N GLY A 323 -5.34 12.01 -20.86
CA GLY A 323 -5.02 11.76 -19.45
C GLY A 323 -5.45 12.88 -18.50
N GLY A 324 -4.90 12.86 -17.29
CA GLY A 324 -5.28 13.77 -16.22
C GLY A 324 -6.53 13.30 -15.45
N TYR A 325 -6.74 12.00 -15.35
CA TYR A 325 -7.93 11.42 -14.72
C TYR A 325 -7.57 10.58 -13.51
N LEU A 326 -8.23 10.85 -12.39
CA LEU A 326 -8.20 10.03 -11.18
C LEU A 326 -9.57 9.40 -10.97
N PHE A 327 -9.61 8.08 -10.95
CA PHE A 327 -10.81 7.28 -10.81
C PHE A 327 -10.90 6.64 -9.43
N GLU A 328 -12.12 6.37 -8.99
CA GLU A 328 -12.41 5.41 -7.93
C GLU A 328 -13.45 4.39 -8.44
N SER A 329 -13.10 3.11 -8.36
CA SER A 329 -14.08 2.06 -8.58
C SER A 329 -14.67 1.64 -7.24
N SER A 330 -15.99 1.85 -7.07
CA SER A 330 -16.69 1.61 -5.81
C SER A 330 -18.17 1.30 -6.05
N GLU A 331 -18.71 0.42 -5.20
CA GLU A 331 -20.16 0.13 -5.20
C GLU A 331 -21.02 1.33 -4.79
N GLU A 332 -20.46 2.29 -4.06
CA GLU A 332 -21.19 3.46 -3.55
C GLU A 332 -21.71 4.36 -4.67
N TYR A 333 -20.94 4.54 -5.72
CA TYR A 333 -21.35 5.19 -6.97
C TYR A 333 -22.02 6.56 -6.78
N ASP A 334 -21.47 7.40 -5.90
CA ASP A 334 -22.09 8.64 -5.41
C ASP A 334 -21.46 9.95 -5.95
N GLU A 335 -20.40 9.88 -6.77
CA GLU A 335 -19.77 11.07 -7.38
C GLU A 335 -20.62 11.64 -8.52
N GLU A 336 -20.38 12.90 -8.89
CA GLU A 336 -21.10 13.61 -9.94
C GLU A 336 -20.83 12.99 -11.32
N SER A 337 -19.56 12.85 -11.67
CA SER A 337 -19.15 12.19 -12.91
C SER A 337 -18.85 10.71 -12.67
N LYS A 338 -19.58 9.86 -13.35
CA LYS A 338 -19.50 8.40 -13.18
C LYS A 338 -20.07 7.68 -14.38
N PHE A 339 -19.65 6.44 -14.54
CA PHE A 339 -20.20 5.54 -15.57
C PHE A 339 -20.11 4.07 -15.11
N MET A 340 -20.76 3.24 -15.86
CA MET A 340 -20.73 1.80 -15.63
C MET A 340 -20.30 1.12 -16.93
N THR A 341 -19.36 0.17 -16.82
CA THR A 341 -18.97 -0.65 -17.97
C THR A 341 -20.05 -1.67 -18.33
N ASP A 342 -19.90 -2.34 -19.45
CA ASP A 342 -20.85 -3.35 -19.92
C ASP A 342 -21.02 -4.52 -18.96
N SER A 343 -19.99 -4.89 -18.22
CA SER A 343 -20.08 -5.93 -17.18
C SER A 343 -20.74 -5.45 -15.89
N GLY A 344 -20.93 -4.16 -15.73
CA GLY A 344 -21.51 -3.55 -14.54
C GLY A 344 -20.49 -3.00 -13.54
N LEU A 345 -19.21 -2.95 -13.91
CA LEU A 345 -18.19 -2.30 -13.06
C LEU A 345 -18.48 -0.81 -12.94
N LYS A 346 -18.61 -0.33 -11.71
CA LYS A 346 -18.89 1.07 -11.40
C LYS A 346 -17.59 1.86 -11.29
N VAL A 347 -17.47 2.91 -12.08
CA VAL A 347 -16.32 3.80 -12.12
C VAL A 347 -16.77 5.23 -11.90
N MET A 348 -16.11 5.93 -10.97
CA MET A 348 -16.34 7.33 -10.64
C MET A 348 -15.10 8.15 -10.89
N LEU A 349 -15.28 9.41 -11.27
CA LEU A 349 -14.21 10.39 -11.38
C LEU A 349 -14.04 11.10 -10.03
N LYS A 350 -12.87 10.97 -9.43
CA LYS A 350 -12.47 11.77 -8.25
C LYS A 350 -11.85 13.08 -8.66
N SER A 351 -11.30 13.15 -9.86
CA SER A 351 -10.83 14.37 -10.51
C SER A 351 -10.67 14.12 -12.01
N PRO A 352 -11.17 15.01 -12.83
CA PRO A 352 -12.02 16.15 -12.46
C PRO A 352 -13.44 15.70 -12.06
N GLU A 353 -14.00 16.31 -11.00
CA GLU A 353 -15.32 15.94 -10.44
C GLU A 353 -16.45 16.13 -11.44
N PHE A 354 -16.41 17.19 -12.26
CA PHE A 354 -17.46 17.57 -13.21
C PHE A 354 -17.16 17.20 -14.66
N LEU A 355 -16.44 16.10 -14.89
CA LEU A 355 -16.09 15.66 -16.25
C LEU A 355 -17.31 15.41 -17.14
N ALA A 356 -18.45 14.99 -16.57
CA ALA A 356 -19.70 14.75 -17.28
C ALA A 356 -20.24 15.99 -18.02
N SER A 357 -19.75 17.20 -17.70
CA SER A 357 -20.07 18.41 -18.45
C SER A 357 -19.36 18.50 -19.81
N ASN A 358 -18.33 17.66 -20.07
CA ASN A 358 -17.60 17.58 -21.33
C ASN A 358 -17.80 16.23 -21.99
N ASP A 359 -18.67 16.16 -22.99
CA ASP A 359 -19.04 14.89 -23.68
C ASP A 359 -17.82 14.19 -24.31
N ALA A 360 -16.85 14.94 -24.85
CA ALA A 360 -15.68 14.36 -25.51
C ALA A 360 -14.75 13.66 -24.50
N MET A 361 -14.46 14.34 -23.40
CA MET A 361 -13.64 13.79 -22.33
C MET A 361 -14.33 12.60 -21.65
N MET A 362 -15.65 12.73 -21.42
CA MET A 362 -16.42 11.65 -20.80
C MET A 362 -16.50 10.40 -21.70
N SER A 363 -16.73 10.57 -23.01
CA SER A 363 -16.69 9.47 -23.97
C SER A 363 -15.31 8.82 -24.02
N TYR A 364 -14.26 9.63 -24.04
CA TYR A 364 -12.88 9.12 -24.04
C TYR A 364 -12.59 8.18 -22.86
N VAL A 365 -12.95 8.58 -21.64
CA VAL A 365 -12.67 7.73 -20.47
C VAL A 365 -13.56 6.50 -20.42
N GLN A 366 -14.80 6.60 -20.86
CA GLN A 366 -15.72 5.46 -20.95
C GLN A 366 -15.23 4.44 -21.97
N ASP A 367 -14.84 4.88 -23.17
CA ASP A 367 -14.34 4.01 -24.23
C ASP A 367 -13.02 3.36 -23.81
N TYR A 368 -12.14 4.10 -23.15
CA TYR A 368 -10.87 3.58 -22.69
C TYR A 368 -11.06 2.46 -21.64
N TRP A 369 -11.92 2.71 -20.65
CA TRP A 369 -12.25 1.71 -19.63
C TRP A 369 -12.95 0.49 -20.22
N GLN A 370 -13.88 0.70 -21.14
CA GLN A 370 -14.57 -0.40 -21.80
C GLN A 370 -13.61 -1.26 -22.65
N ASN A 371 -12.68 -0.63 -23.36
CA ASN A 371 -11.65 -1.33 -24.10
C ASN A 371 -10.72 -2.13 -23.18
N PHE A 372 -10.30 -1.54 -22.06
CA PHE A 372 -9.52 -2.25 -21.06
C PHE A 372 -10.30 -3.45 -20.51
N GLU A 373 -11.55 -3.26 -20.12
CA GLU A 373 -12.41 -4.35 -19.63
C GLU A 373 -12.60 -5.45 -20.65
N ASN A 374 -12.92 -5.11 -21.87
CA ASN A 374 -13.08 -6.07 -22.97
C ASN A 374 -11.82 -6.89 -23.17
N ALA A 375 -10.65 -6.27 -23.07
CA ALA A 375 -9.38 -6.96 -23.22
C ALA A 375 -9.11 -7.94 -22.09
N TYR A 376 -9.11 -7.49 -20.82
CA TYR A 376 -8.75 -8.38 -19.71
C TYR A 376 -9.80 -9.47 -19.42
N ARG A 377 -11.06 -9.27 -19.84
CA ARG A 377 -12.11 -10.29 -19.73
C ARG A 377 -12.16 -11.23 -20.93
N SER A 378 -11.46 -10.94 -22.01
CA SER A 378 -11.42 -11.82 -23.16
C SER A 378 -10.58 -13.07 -22.85
N GLU A 379 -10.85 -14.17 -23.55
CA GLU A 379 -10.10 -15.42 -23.35
C GLU A 379 -8.61 -15.31 -23.67
N ASP A 380 -8.21 -14.37 -24.52
CA ASP A 380 -6.84 -14.21 -25.02
C ASP A 380 -6.16 -12.90 -24.58
N GLY A 381 -6.83 -12.08 -23.78
CA GLY A 381 -6.31 -10.81 -23.30
C GLY A 381 -6.42 -9.65 -24.29
N TYR A 382 -7.09 -9.83 -25.46
CA TYR A 382 -7.13 -8.85 -26.55
C TYR A 382 -8.53 -8.29 -26.77
N THR A 383 -8.55 -7.04 -27.24
CA THR A 383 -9.74 -6.40 -27.85
C THR A 383 -9.35 -5.68 -29.14
N GLU A 384 -10.29 -5.47 -30.05
CA GLU A 384 -10.05 -4.70 -31.25
C GLU A 384 -10.34 -3.21 -31.01
N ILE A 385 -9.34 -2.36 -31.19
CA ILE A 385 -9.45 -0.91 -31.11
C ILE A 385 -8.98 -0.33 -32.46
N ASP A 386 -9.86 0.38 -33.14
CA ASP A 386 -9.56 1.01 -34.44
C ASP A 386 -8.94 0.07 -35.48
N GLY A 387 -9.38 -1.19 -35.49
CA GLY A 387 -8.87 -2.21 -36.43
C GLY A 387 -7.53 -2.85 -36.00
N LYS A 388 -7.03 -2.53 -34.81
CA LYS A 388 -5.82 -3.13 -34.20
C LYS A 388 -6.22 -4.01 -33.01
N MET A 389 -5.75 -5.26 -32.99
CA MET A 389 -5.82 -6.11 -31.79
C MET A 389 -4.88 -5.54 -30.72
N THR A 390 -5.44 -5.17 -29.57
CA THR A 390 -4.73 -4.50 -28.47
C THR A 390 -4.87 -5.36 -27.22
N HIS A 391 -3.75 -5.70 -26.60
CA HIS A 391 -3.71 -6.48 -25.37
C HIS A 391 -3.98 -5.56 -24.16
N TYR A 392 -4.56 -6.08 -23.08
CA TYR A 392 -4.88 -5.28 -21.89
C TYR A 392 -3.61 -4.63 -21.26
N THR A 393 -2.43 -5.23 -21.43
CA THR A 393 -1.16 -4.64 -20.97
C THR A 393 -0.69 -3.45 -21.83
N GLU A 394 -1.33 -3.20 -22.97
CA GLU A 394 -1.16 -1.97 -23.75
C GLU A 394 -2.14 -0.86 -23.29
N LEU A 395 -3.06 -1.17 -22.39
CA LEU A 395 -4.08 -0.25 -21.86
C LEU A 395 -3.87 0.08 -20.38
N ALA A 396 -3.30 -0.86 -19.63
CA ALA A 396 -3.00 -0.68 -18.21
C ALA A 396 -1.54 -1.03 -17.89
N ASP A 397 -0.97 -0.30 -16.95
CA ASP A 397 0.40 -0.51 -16.45
C ASP A 397 0.44 -1.83 -15.67
N PHE A 398 1.01 -2.82 -16.29
CA PHE A 398 1.01 -4.19 -15.82
C PHE A 398 1.72 -4.36 -14.48
N ASP A 399 2.83 -3.65 -14.27
CA ASP A 399 3.57 -3.70 -13.01
C ASP A 399 2.75 -3.16 -11.84
N SER A 400 2.01 -2.08 -12.06
CA SER A 400 1.11 -1.54 -11.05
C SER A 400 -0.09 -2.46 -10.78
N MET A 401 -0.63 -3.14 -11.79
CA MET A 401 -1.70 -4.12 -11.63
C MET A 401 -1.28 -5.26 -10.71
N VAL A 402 -0.11 -5.87 -11.00
CA VAL A 402 0.46 -6.97 -10.21
C VAL A 402 0.76 -6.52 -8.78
N SER A 403 1.43 -5.38 -8.62
CA SER A 403 1.78 -4.83 -7.32
C SER A 403 0.56 -4.50 -6.47
N TYR A 404 -0.47 -3.91 -7.09
CA TYR A 404 -1.72 -3.55 -6.41
C TYR A 404 -2.47 -4.78 -5.94
N TRP A 405 -2.66 -5.78 -6.81
CA TRP A 405 -3.28 -7.05 -6.44
C TRP A 405 -2.52 -7.73 -5.30
N LEU A 406 -1.19 -7.81 -5.41
CA LEU A 406 -0.35 -8.46 -4.41
C LEU A 406 -0.46 -7.79 -3.04
N LEU A 407 -0.49 -6.45 -3.01
CA LEU A 407 -0.71 -5.70 -1.77
C LEU A 407 -2.05 -6.06 -1.12
N MET A 408 -3.13 -6.12 -1.92
CA MET A 408 -4.47 -6.46 -1.41
C MET A 408 -4.51 -7.87 -0.83
N GLU A 409 -3.85 -8.82 -1.48
CA GLU A 409 -3.77 -10.20 -1.00
C GLU A 409 -2.88 -10.37 0.24
N ILE A 410 -1.74 -9.68 0.31
CA ILE A 410 -0.87 -9.70 1.50
C ILE A 410 -1.60 -9.12 2.71
N MET A 411 -2.22 -7.96 2.53
CA MET A 411 -2.94 -7.26 3.59
C MET A 411 -4.35 -7.82 3.83
N GLY A 412 -4.79 -8.80 3.04
CA GLY A 412 -6.11 -9.39 3.19
C GLY A 412 -7.23 -8.37 3.13
N ASN A 413 -7.12 -7.35 2.25
CA ASN A 413 -8.08 -6.26 2.14
C ASN A 413 -9.34 -6.67 1.37
N ASP A 414 -10.27 -7.30 2.06
CA ASP A 414 -11.52 -7.80 1.51
C ASP A 414 -12.42 -6.68 0.93
N ASP A 415 -12.42 -5.50 1.54
CA ASP A 415 -13.17 -4.35 1.05
C ASP A 415 -12.79 -3.92 -0.37
N SER A 416 -11.52 -4.13 -0.75
CA SER A 416 -11.02 -3.81 -2.09
C SER A 416 -11.66 -4.64 -3.21
N ARG A 417 -12.46 -5.66 -2.91
CA ARG A 417 -13.23 -6.40 -3.93
C ARG A 417 -14.27 -5.52 -4.61
N TYR A 418 -14.83 -4.54 -3.91
CA TYR A 418 -15.97 -3.77 -4.39
C TYR A 418 -15.94 -2.27 -4.10
N LYS A 419 -14.94 -1.75 -3.36
CA LYS A 419 -14.83 -0.31 -3.04
C LYS A 419 -13.38 0.14 -2.81
N SER A 420 -13.19 1.44 -2.69
CA SER A 420 -11.93 2.12 -2.34
C SER A 420 -10.76 1.78 -3.27
N ARG A 421 -11.05 1.49 -4.56
CA ARG A 421 -10.03 1.18 -5.55
C ARG A 421 -9.75 2.41 -6.40
N TYR A 422 -8.59 3.01 -6.18
CA TYR A 422 -8.14 4.14 -6.98
C TYR A 422 -7.30 3.68 -8.16
N ILE A 423 -7.52 4.33 -9.29
CA ILE A 423 -6.82 4.10 -10.55
C ILE A 423 -6.67 5.46 -11.20
N TYR A 424 -5.55 5.72 -11.88
CA TYR A 424 -5.35 7.00 -12.53
C TYR A 424 -4.75 6.84 -13.91
N LYS A 425 -4.94 7.85 -14.76
CA LYS A 425 -4.45 7.86 -16.13
C LYS A 425 -3.69 9.16 -16.42
N PRO A 426 -2.36 9.09 -16.53
CA PRO A 426 -1.55 10.20 -17.05
C PRO A 426 -1.82 10.45 -18.55
N HIS A 427 -1.44 11.61 -19.07
CA HIS A 427 -1.45 11.88 -20.51
C HIS A 427 -0.54 10.90 -21.26
N ASP A 428 -0.92 10.51 -22.47
CA ASP A 428 -0.15 9.60 -23.34
C ASP A 428 0.41 8.35 -22.64
N SER A 429 -0.28 7.87 -21.62
CA SER A 429 0.17 6.76 -20.77
C SER A 429 -0.94 5.75 -20.52
N LEU A 430 -0.64 4.70 -19.78
CA LEU A 430 -1.54 3.61 -19.45
C LEU A 430 -2.32 3.92 -18.17
N LEU A 431 -3.43 3.23 -17.94
CA LEU A 431 -4.09 3.19 -16.63
C LEU A 431 -3.09 2.65 -15.59
N LYS A 432 -2.96 3.31 -14.45
CA LYS A 432 -2.12 2.89 -13.33
C LYS A 432 -2.96 2.60 -12.11
N PHE A 433 -2.72 1.45 -11.49
CA PHE A 433 -3.41 1.01 -10.28
C PHE A 433 -2.80 1.67 -9.04
N GLY A 434 -3.64 2.31 -8.25
CA GLY A 434 -3.25 3.08 -7.07
C GLY A 434 -3.86 4.50 -7.06
N PRO A 435 -3.64 5.24 -5.97
CA PRO A 435 -3.00 4.83 -4.70
C PRO A 435 -3.87 3.84 -3.91
N PRO A 436 -3.25 2.84 -3.25
CA PRO A 436 -3.97 1.96 -2.32
C PRO A 436 -4.53 2.74 -1.14
N TRP A 437 -5.72 2.33 -0.68
CA TRP A 437 -6.46 3.04 0.34
C TRP A 437 -7.34 2.10 1.17
N ASP A 438 -7.61 2.46 2.45
CA ASP A 438 -8.65 1.87 3.30
C ASP A 438 -8.36 0.41 3.73
N PHE A 439 -7.38 0.24 4.63
CA PHE A 439 -6.93 -1.06 5.12
C PHE A 439 -7.35 -1.38 6.56
N ASP A 440 -8.15 -0.54 7.19
CA ASP A 440 -8.52 -0.69 8.60
C ASP A 440 -9.37 -1.94 8.88
N THR A 441 -9.98 -2.53 7.84
CA THR A 441 -10.74 -3.77 7.91
C THR A 441 -10.00 -5.00 7.39
N GLY A 442 -8.76 -4.84 6.92
CA GLY A 442 -7.92 -5.94 6.42
C GLY A 442 -7.15 -6.68 7.50
N ALA A 443 -6.27 -7.57 7.09
CA ALA A 443 -5.23 -8.24 7.88
C ALA A 443 -5.66 -8.69 9.29
N GLY A 444 -6.54 -9.67 9.34
CA GLY A 444 -7.00 -10.27 10.60
C GLY A 444 -8.03 -9.46 11.36
N SER A 445 -8.48 -8.32 10.85
CA SER A 445 -9.59 -7.58 11.44
C SER A 445 -10.85 -8.44 11.46
N ILE A 446 -11.61 -8.43 12.53
CA ILE A 446 -12.86 -9.20 12.65
C ILE A 446 -14.02 -8.24 12.60
N ILE A 447 -14.45 -7.91 11.42
CA ILE A 447 -15.66 -7.13 11.19
C ILE A 447 -16.70 -7.99 10.47
N VAL A 448 -17.92 -7.78 10.68
CA VAL A 448 -19.22 -8.33 10.34
C VAL A 448 -19.37 -9.33 9.17
N SER A 449 -18.57 -9.36 8.16
CA SER A 449 -18.68 -10.36 7.07
C SER A 449 -17.51 -11.36 6.95
N GLN A 450 -16.80 -11.63 7.81
CA GLN A 450 -15.52 -11.52 8.37
C GLN A 450 -14.77 -12.73 8.82
N GLU A 451 -15.26 -13.88 8.51
CA GLU A 451 -14.44 -15.06 8.41
C GLU A 451 -13.31 -14.88 7.37
N ILE A 452 -13.54 -14.02 6.37
CA ILE A 452 -12.60 -13.81 5.26
C ILE A 452 -11.36 -13.05 5.68
N SER A 453 -11.51 -11.88 6.33
CA SER A 453 -10.36 -11.07 6.73
C SER A 453 -9.56 -11.68 7.88
N SER A 454 -10.18 -12.49 8.72
CA SER A 454 -9.54 -13.13 9.87
C SER A 454 -8.87 -14.46 9.53
N ASP A 455 -9.30 -15.14 8.47
CA ASP A 455 -8.64 -16.36 8.01
C ASP A 455 -7.29 -16.02 7.37
N VAL A 456 -6.22 -16.64 7.82
CA VAL A 456 -4.88 -16.45 7.26
C VAL A 456 -4.70 -17.14 5.90
N THR A 457 -5.56 -18.14 5.62
CA THR A 457 -5.54 -18.92 4.38
C THR A 457 -6.49 -18.37 3.32
N GLY A 458 -6.41 -18.89 2.11
CA GLY A 458 -7.28 -18.50 1.01
C GLY A 458 -7.00 -17.11 0.44
N TRP A 459 -7.47 -16.88 -0.76
CA TRP A 459 -7.34 -15.59 -1.46
C TRP A 459 -8.44 -14.64 -0.99
N LYS A 460 -8.12 -13.35 -0.80
CA LYS A 460 -9.05 -12.40 -0.19
C LYS A 460 -9.83 -11.60 -1.22
N VAL A 461 -9.14 -11.14 -2.25
CA VAL A 461 -9.79 -10.35 -3.30
C VAL A 461 -10.11 -11.17 -4.54
N SER A 462 -9.46 -12.32 -4.74
CA SER A 462 -9.54 -13.07 -6.00
C SER A 462 -10.52 -14.25 -5.99
N GLN A 463 -11.07 -14.62 -4.84
CA GLN A 463 -11.90 -15.85 -4.73
C GLN A 463 -13.37 -15.68 -5.10
N PHE A 464 -13.82 -14.46 -5.36
CA PHE A 464 -15.25 -14.17 -5.58
C PHE A 464 -15.49 -13.64 -6.97
N GLU A 465 -16.52 -14.17 -7.63
CA GLU A 465 -17.07 -13.61 -8.85
C GLU A 465 -18.10 -12.54 -8.49
N ASP A 466 -17.80 -11.31 -8.82
CA ASP A 466 -18.68 -10.16 -8.67
C ASP A 466 -18.39 -9.20 -9.82
N PRO A 467 -19.41 -8.63 -10.47
CA PRO A 467 -19.20 -7.61 -11.51
C PRO A 467 -18.34 -6.43 -11.05
N GLN A 468 -18.31 -6.16 -9.75
CA GLN A 468 -17.45 -5.13 -9.17
C GLN A 468 -16.02 -5.61 -8.91
N ASN A 469 -15.74 -6.90 -8.97
CA ASN A 469 -14.44 -7.47 -8.74
C ASN A 469 -13.73 -7.81 -10.06
N PHE A 470 -12.62 -7.15 -10.33
CA PHE A 470 -11.81 -7.41 -11.53
C PHE A 470 -10.57 -8.26 -11.25
N TYR A 471 -10.26 -8.54 -9.98
CA TYR A 471 -9.02 -9.23 -9.62
C TYR A 471 -9.02 -10.69 -10.05
N ARG A 472 -10.19 -11.29 -10.13
CA ARG A 472 -10.31 -12.72 -10.46
C ARG A 472 -9.82 -13.01 -11.87
N GLU A 473 -10.18 -12.17 -12.81
CA GLU A 473 -9.84 -12.34 -14.21
C GLU A 473 -8.34 -12.15 -14.47
N PHE A 474 -7.64 -11.37 -13.67
CA PHE A 474 -6.18 -11.24 -13.82
C PHE A 474 -5.44 -12.56 -13.62
N LEU A 475 -5.97 -13.43 -12.76
CA LEU A 475 -5.39 -14.76 -12.52
C LEU A 475 -5.65 -15.74 -13.68
N ASP A 476 -6.40 -15.31 -14.66
CA ASP A 476 -6.66 -16.06 -15.87
C ASP A 476 -5.51 -15.95 -16.89
N ASP A 477 -4.63 -14.99 -16.72
CA ASP A 477 -3.45 -14.81 -17.56
C ASP A 477 -2.20 -15.46 -16.96
N PRO A 478 -1.56 -16.42 -17.65
CA PRO A 478 -0.30 -17.02 -17.23
C PRO A 478 0.83 -15.99 -17.04
N LEU A 479 0.81 -14.88 -17.78
CA LEU A 479 1.77 -13.80 -17.58
C LEU A 479 1.57 -13.15 -16.20
N PHE A 480 0.32 -12.87 -15.82
CA PHE A 480 0.01 -12.31 -14.51
C PHE A 480 0.45 -13.24 -13.38
N ILE A 481 0.19 -14.54 -13.51
CA ILE A 481 0.62 -15.58 -12.56
C ILE A 481 2.15 -15.54 -12.38
N SER A 482 2.89 -15.54 -13.49
CA SER A 482 4.36 -15.53 -13.45
C SER A 482 4.89 -14.22 -12.85
N ALA A 483 4.35 -13.08 -13.27
CA ALA A 483 4.75 -11.78 -12.75
C ALA A 483 4.42 -11.62 -11.26
N ALA A 484 3.28 -12.15 -10.81
CA ALA A 484 2.89 -12.12 -9.41
C ALA A 484 3.83 -12.96 -8.54
N THR A 485 4.20 -14.15 -9.02
CA THR A 485 5.19 -15.01 -8.35
C THR A 485 6.54 -14.30 -8.23
N ASP A 486 7.03 -13.73 -9.32
CA ASP A 486 8.30 -12.99 -9.33
C ASP A 486 8.27 -11.77 -8.41
N ARG A 487 7.19 -10.98 -8.47
CA ARG A 487 7.02 -9.79 -7.64
C ARG A 487 6.94 -10.14 -6.15
N TYR A 488 6.25 -11.22 -5.77
CA TYR A 488 6.20 -11.69 -4.39
C TYR A 488 7.61 -11.99 -3.87
N TRP A 489 8.42 -12.72 -4.64
CA TRP A 489 9.77 -13.06 -4.21
C TRP A 489 10.74 -11.87 -4.24
N GLN A 490 10.50 -10.86 -5.07
CA GLN A 490 11.26 -9.60 -5.02
C GLN A 490 11.08 -8.88 -3.69
N ILE A 491 9.84 -8.83 -3.16
CA ILE A 491 9.55 -8.13 -1.91
C ILE A 491 9.65 -9.03 -0.68
N ARG A 492 9.80 -10.33 -0.84
CA ARG A 492 9.84 -11.29 0.29
C ARG A 492 10.90 -10.95 1.34
N PRO A 493 12.10 -10.46 0.99
CA PRO A 493 13.09 -9.99 1.98
C PRO A 493 12.59 -8.82 2.83
N TYR A 494 11.83 -7.89 2.24
CA TYR A 494 11.19 -6.82 2.98
C TYR A 494 10.12 -7.35 3.93
N LEU A 495 9.27 -8.26 3.45
CA LEU A 495 8.25 -8.90 4.28
C LEU A 495 8.87 -9.63 5.47
N GLU A 496 10.03 -10.27 5.29
CA GLU A 496 10.77 -10.88 6.40
C GLU A 496 11.18 -9.84 7.45
N ASP A 497 11.67 -8.65 7.01
CA ASP A 497 12.00 -7.57 7.96
C ASP A 497 10.76 -7.04 8.68
N VAL A 498 9.60 -7.07 8.03
CA VAL A 498 8.32 -6.65 8.62
C VAL A 498 7.90 -7.60 9.75
N ILE A 499 7.93 -8.92 9.51
CA ILE A 499 7.33 -9.92 10.41
C ILE A 499 8.28 -10.59 11.40
N LYS A 500 9.60 -10.50 11.20
CA LYS A 500 10.58 -11.13 12.07
C LYS A 500 10.47 -10.62 13.52
N GLU A 501 11.03 -11.36 14.47
CA GLU A 501 11.20 -10.91 15.84
C GLU A 501 12.04 -9.60 15.87
N ASN A 502 11.61 -8.62 16.62
CA ASN A 502 12.09 -7.24 16.60
C ASN A 502 12.08 -6.58 15.19
N GLY A 503 11.18 -7.04 14.35
CA GLY A 503 10.94 -6.50 13.01
C GLY A 503 10.18 -5.19 13.02
N ALA A 504 9.79 -4.73 11.83
CA ALA A 504 9.14 -3.42 11.71
C ALA A 504 7.80 -3.38 12.48
N LEU A 505 6.98 -4.43 12.43
CA LEU A 505 5.70 -4.47 13.14
C LEU A 505 5.87 -4.36 14.67
N GLU A 506 6.84 -5.08 15.22
CA GLU A 506 7.09 -5.00 16.67
C GLU A 506 7.66 -3.65 17.08
N ARG A 507 8.58 -3.09 16.31
CA ARG A 507 9.12 -1.74 16.57
C ARG A 507 8.04 -0.67 16.47
N ASP A 508 7.20 -0.71 15.45
CA ASP A 508 6.09 0.22 15.27
C ASP A 508 5.08 0.07 16.42
N SER A 509 4.79 -1.16 16.83
CA SER A 509 3.88 -1.42 17.95
C SER A 509 4.45 -0.96 19.31
N GLU A 510 5.75 -1.08 19.52
CA GLU A 510 6.40 -0.56 20.73
C GLU A 510 6.40 0.98 20.73
N TYR A 511 6.65 1.60 19.58
CA TYR A 511 6.58 3.06 19.43
C TYR A 511 5.19 3.62 19.74
N LEU A 512 4.13 2.86 19.39
CA LEU A 512 2.74 3.25 19.60
C LEU A 512 2.17 2.84 20.97
N TYR A 513 2.90 2.05 21.75
CA TYR A 513 2.32 1.31 22.87
C TYR A 513 1.50 2.18 23.82
N GLU A 514 2.07 3.26 24.35
CA GLU A 514 1.41 4.10 25.34
C GLU A 514 0.27 4.93 24.73
N SER A 515 0.47 5.47 23.52
CA SER A 515 -0.59 6.18 22.80
C SER A 515 -1.76 5.24 22.45
N GLY A 516 -1.46 4.01 22.01
CA GLY A 516 -2.48 2.99 21.73
C GLY A 516 -3.27 2.58 22.97
N MET A 517 -2.60 2.48 24.12
CA MET A 517 -3.24 2.23 25.42
C MET A 517 -4.13 3.40 25.83
N ALA A 518 -3.66 4.64 25.63
CA ALA A 518 -4.42 5.84 25.93
C ALA A 518 -5.67 5.96 25.02
N ASP A 519 -5.52 5.66 23.74
CA ASP A 519 -6.62 5.63 22.77
C ASP A 519 -7.67 4.58 23.15
N SER A 520 -7.24 3.37 23.50
CA SER A 520 -8.13 2.29 23.94
C SER A 520 -8.86 2.60 25.25
N ALA A 521 -8.20 3.32 26.15
CA ALA A 521 -8.85 3.76 27.41
C ALA A 521 -9.88 4.88 27.18
N LEU A 522 -9.70 5.69 26.15
CA LEU A 522 -10.60 6.80 25.81
C LEU A 522 -11.86 6.32 25.08
N TRP A 523 -11.71 5.36 24.17
CA TRP A 523 -12.79 4.90 23.30
C TRP A 523 -13.23 3.49 23.65
N ASP A 524 -14.38 3.36 24.34
CA ASP A 524 -14.99 2.05 24.64
C ASP A 524 -15.71 1.51 23.41
N ARG A 525 -15.06 0.57 22.71
CA ARG A 525 -15.57 -0.08 21.49
C ARG A 525 -16.38 -1.34 21.76
N ASN A 526 -16.51 -1.77 23.02
CA ASN A 526 -17.11 -3.05 23.42
C ASN A 526 -18.58 -3.24 23.03
N ASN A 527 -19.30 -2.17 22.75
CA ASN A 527 -20.76 -2.21 22.55
C ASN A 527 -21.19 -2.19 21.08
N HIS A 528 -20.28 -2.17 20.11
CA HIS A 528 -20.66 -1.92 18.73
C HIS A 528 -20.88 -3.20 17.91
N TRP A 529 -19.93 -4.13 17.90
CA TRP A 529 -20.04 -5.37 17.13
C TRP A 529 -19.22 -6.51 17.75
N PRO A 530 -19.59 -7.77 17.58
CA PRO A 530 -18.73 -8.88 18.00
C PRO A 530 -17.34 -8.76 17.37
N GLY A 531 -16.29 -8.70 18.19
CA GLY A 531 -14.91 -8.60 17.74
C GLY A 531 -14.24 -7.26 17.92
N TYR A 532 -14.98 -6.19 18.17
CA TYR A 532 -14.43 -4.91 18.66
C TYR A 532 -14.25 -4.91 20.17
N GLY A 533 -13.53 -3.90 20.65
CA GLY A 533 -13.29 -3.72 22.07
C GLY A 533 -12.28 -4.70 22.65
N ARG A 534 -11.37 -5.21 21.82
CA ARG A 534 -10.25 -6.03 22.29
C ARG A 534 -9.19 -5.21 22.98
N GLY A 535 -9.13 -3.91 22.66
CA GLY A 535 -8.08 -3.01 23.04
C GLY A 535 -6.80 -3.19 22.21
N TYR A 536 -5.94 -2.19 22.33
CA TYR A 536 -4.71 -2.08 21.54
C TYR A 536 -3.85 -3.34 21.57
N ILE A 537 -3.55 -3.89 22.75
CA ILE A 537 -2.65 -5.04 22.90
C ILE A 537 -3.16 -6.25 22.15
N ALA A 538 -4.42 -6.61 22.35
CA ALA A 538 -4.97 -7.83 21.77
C ALA A 538 -5.15 -7.73 20.25
N ASP A 539 -5.52 -6.55 19.72
CA ASP A 539 -5.65 -6.37 18.27
C ASP A 539 -4.28 -6.24 17.59
N ARG A 540 -3.30 -5.61 18.25
CA ARG A 540 -1.90 -5.59 17.83
C ARG A 540 -1.33 -7.01 17.70
N ASP A 541 -1.48 -7.82 18.73
CA ASP A 541 -0.95 -9.20 18.75
C ASP A 541 -1.63 -10.05 17.68
N LEU A 542 -2.93 -9.87 17.48
CA LEU A 542 -3.68 -10.50 16.41
C LEU A 542 -3.14 -10.11 15.03
N PHE A 543 -2.93 -8.83 14.79
CA PHE A 543 -2.41 -8.35 13.51
C PHE A 543 -1.00 -8.88 13.23
N ILE A 544 -0.10 -8.85 14.20
CA ILE A 544 1.27 -9.40 14.06
C ILE A 544 1.22 -10.91 13.78
N SER A 545 0.41 -11.67 14.52
CA SER A 545 0.22 -13.10 14.28
C SER A 545 -0.32 -13.38 12.89
N TYR A 546 -1.39 -12.66 12.51
CA TYR A 546 -1.98 -12.77 11.18
C TYR A 546 -0.93 -12.55 10.08
N MET A 547 -0.15 -11.49 10.14
CA MET A 547 0.85 -11.18 9.12
C MET A 547 1.91 -12.28 9.01
N ARG A 548 2.36 -12.85 10.14
CA ARG A 548 3.30 -13.97 10.15
C ARG A 548 2.72 -15.23 9.50
N GLU A 549 1.53 -15.59 9.87
CA GLU A 549 0.84 -16.78 9.36
C GLU A 549 0.43 -16.57 7.90
N ARG A 550 -0.03 -15.38 7.53
CA ARG A 550 -0.41 -15.03 6.16
C ARG A 550 0.78 -15.11 5.21
N ILE A 551 1.92 -14.54 5.59
CA ILE A 551 3.12 -14.59 4.77
C ILE A 551 3.65 -16.03 4.66
N ALA A 552 3.58 -16.83 5.72
CA ALA A 552 3.94 -18.24 5.65
C ALA A 552 3.04 -19.01 4.69
N TRP A 553 1.73 -18.76 4.71
CA TRP A 553 0.80 -19.36 3.76
C TRP A 553 1.08 -18.90 2.32
N LEU A 554 1.34 -17.59 2.11
CA LEU A 554 1.68 -17.04 0.81
C LEU A 554 3.00 -17.62 0.26
N ASP A 555 4.00 -17.83 1.11
CA ASP A 555 5.24 -18.51 0.72
C ASP A 555 4.96 -19.88 0.06
N GLU A 556 3.97 -20.64 0.55
CA GLU A 556 3.54 -21.90 -0.04
C GLU A 556 2.87 -21.68 -1.41
N GLN A 557 1.97 -20.70 -1.50
CA GLN A 557 1.21 -20.47 -2.73
C GLN A 557 2.10 -19.94 -3.86
N PHE A 558 3.08 -19.10 -3.52
CA PHE A 558 4.04 -18.54 -4.47
C PHE A 558 5.30 -19.41 -4.67
N SER A 559 5.29 -20.67 -4.23
CA SER A 559 6.44 -21.57 -4.42
C SER A 559 6.74 -21.86 -5.90
N SER A 560 5.76 -21.74 -6.78
CA SER A 560 5.88 -21.79 -8.23
C SER A 560 4.62 -21.22 -8.88
N ASP A 561 4.70 -20.90 -10.18
CA ASP A 561 3.52 -20.49 -10.96
C ASP A 561 2.42 -21.55 -10.92
N ASP A 562 2.81 -22.82 -10.98
CA ASP A 562 1.87 -23.95 -10.87
C ASP A 562 1.19 -24.01 -9.49
N ALA A 563 1.92 -23.72 -8.42
CA ALA A 563 1.35 -23.68 -7.07
C ALA A 563 0.37 -22.52 -6.93
N LEU A 564 0.74 -21.32 -7.42
CA LEU A 564 -0.12 -20.15 -7.42
C LEU A 564 -1.42 -20.43 -8.19
N LEU A 565 -1.31 -20.93 -9.42
CA LEU A 565 -2.46 -21.26 -10.27
C LEU A 565 -3.36 -22.31 -9.60
N ALA A 566 -2.77 -23.35 -8.98
CA ALA A 566 -3.54 -24.39 -8.28
C ALA A 566 -4.29 -23.85 -7.06
N SER A 567 -3.71 -22.90 -6.35
CA SER A 567 -4.28 -22.34 -5.11
C SER A 567 -5.40 -21.32 -5.37
N THR A 568 -5.42 -20.70 -6.54
CA THR A 568 -6.48 -19.78 -6.93
C THR A 568 -7.76 -20.50 -7.39
N TYR A 569 -7.69 -21.82 -7.53
CA TYR A 569 -8.81 -22.66 -7.91
C TYR A 569 -9.78 -22.88 -6.75
N ASN A 570 -11.07 -22.68 -7.01
CA ASN A 570 -12.16 -23.03 -6.11
C ASN A 570 -13.17 -23.91 -6.85
N GLU A 571 -13.45 -25.12 -6.31
CA GLU A 571 -14.43 -26.06 -6.88
C GLU A 571 -15.83 -25.49 -7.09
N ASN A 572 -16.18 -24.43 -6.36
CA ASN A 572 -17.47 -23.76 -6.42
C ASN A 572 -17.47 -22.50 -7.29
N SER A 573 -16.32 -22.05 -7.78
CA SER A 573 -16.29 -20.93 -8.71
C SER A 573 -16.59 -21.41 -10.12
N ALA A 574 -17.38 -20.68 -10.87
CA ALA A 574 -17.55 -20.89 -12.30
C ALA A 574 -16.31 -20.50 -13.09
N SER A 575 -15.16 -20.39 -12.43
CA SER A 575 -13.88 -20.01 -13.03
C SER A 575 -13.50 -20.96 -14.16
N PRO A 576 -13.11 -20.44 -15.33
CA PRO A 576 -12.59 -21.24 -16.42
C PRO A 576 -11.27 -21.96 -16.09
N TYR A 577 -10.62 -21.60 -14.96
CA TYR A 577 -9.32 -22.12 -14.52
C TYR A 577 -9.40 -23.26 -13.51
N ILE A 578 -10.28 -24.20 -13.77
CA ILE A 578 -10.18 -25.48 -13.05
C ILE A 578 -8.95 -26.20 -13.59
N ARG A 579 -7.86 -26.18 -12.81
CA ARG A 579 -6.73 -27.05 -13.12
C ARG A 579 -7.18 -28.48 -13.07
N SER A 580 -7.07 -29.14 -14.18
CA SER A 580 -7.30 -30.58 -14.29
C SER A 580 -5.97 -31.24 -14.61
N ASP A 581 -5.62 -32.28 -13.88
CA ASP A 581 -4.56 -33.22 -14.31
C ASP A 581 -4.99 -34.02 -15.54
N ALA A 582 -6.21 -33.79 -16.07
CA ALA A 582 -6.73 -34.44 -17.23
C ALA A 582 -5.95 -34.08 -18.53
N VAL A 583 -5.36 -32.89 -18.61
CA VAL A 583 -4.53 -32.46 -19.72
C VAL A 583 -3.07 -32.53 -19.33
N ASN A 584 -2.37 -33.56 -19.76
CA ASN A 584 -0.93 -33.67 -19.53
C ASN A 584 -0.17 -33.13 -20.75
N ILE A 585 0.29 -31.89 -20.62
CA ILE A 585 1.14 -31.22 -21.60
C ILE A 585 2.60 -31.62 -21.30
N SER A 586 3.27 -32.28 -22.28
CA SER A 586 4.66 -32.66 -22.09
C SER A 586 5.58 -31.45 -22.02
N THR A 587 6.73 -31.58 -21.38
CA THR A 587 7.82 -30.63 -21.51
C THR A 587 8.16 -30.44 -22.98
N PRO A 588 8.23 -29.22 -23.51
CA PRO A 588 8.61 -28.98 -24.89
C PRO A 588 10.01 -29.50 -25.18
N ASN A 589 10.18 -30.20 -26.29
CA ASN A 589 11.47 -30.69 -26.76
C ASN A 589 11.90 -29.95 -28.02
N ALA A 590 13.12 -29.48 -28.06
CA ALA A 590 13.69 -28.92 -29.29
C ALA A 590 13.74 -29.99 -30.40
N VAL A 591 13.38 -29.59 -31.61
CA VAL A 591 13.37 -30.47 -32.78
C VAL A 591 14.70 -30.46 -33.53
N ASP A 592 15.48 -29.39 -33.37
CA ASP A 592 16.79 -29.17 -34.00
C ASP A 592 17.76 -28.45 -33.05
N ASP A 593 18.85 -27.93 -33.60
CA ASP A 593 19.89 -27.19 -32.89
C ASP A 593 19.48 -25.75 -32.50
N THR A 594 18.19 -25.44 -32.42
CA THR A 594 17.68 -24.11 -32.07
C THR A 594 17.86 -23.79 -30.58
N ILE A 595 18.02 -24.80 -29.76
CA ILE A 595 18.31 -24.66 -28.32
C ILE A 595 19.73 -25.14 -28.07
N SER A 596 20.57 -24.33 -27.44
CA SER A 596 21.97 -24.65 -27.17
C SER A 596 22.21 -25.45 -25.88
N ALA A 597 21.20 -25.60 -25.01
CA ALA A 597 21.29 -26.41 -23.79
C ALA A 597 20.01 -27.20 -23.57
N SER A 598 20.16 -28.43 -23.14
CA SER A 598 19.04 -29.34 -22.83
C SER A 598 18.41 -29.17 -21.43
N ALA A 599 18.53 -28.01 -20.82
CA ALA A 599 18.01 -27.80 -19.48
C ALA A 599 16.52 -27.44 -19.49
N PRO A 600 15.70 -28.06 -18.63
CA PRO A 600 14.25 -27.90 -18.67
C PRO A 600 13.72 -26.55 -18.12
N ALA A 601 14.55 -25.70 -17.53
CA ALA A 601 14.09 -24.49 -16.87
C ALA A 601 14.62 -23.17 -17.48
N ASP A 602 15.80 -23.18 -18.10
CA ASP A 602 16.42 -21.96 -18.68
C ASP A 602 17.14 -22.32 -20.00
N ALA A 603 16.36 -22.72 -20.98
CA ALA A 603 16.94 -23.06 -22.27
C ALA A 603 17.50 -21.81 -22.96
N VAL A 604 18.76 -21.87 -23.38
CA VAL A 604 19.42 -20.81 -24.14
C VAL A 604 19.08 -20.96 -25.60
N ILE A 605 18.39 -19.99 -26.18
CA ILE A 605 18.06 -19.98 -27.62
C ILE A 605 19.11 -19.20 -28.36
N LYS A 606 19.50 -19.75 -29.54
CA LYS A 606 20.42 -19.08 -30.47
C LYS A 606 19.76 -17.80 -31.02
N PRO A 607 20.49 -16.67 -31.06
CA PRO A 607 19.97 -15.46 -31.69
C PRO A 607 19.63 -15.72 -33.16
N GLU A 608 18.68 -14.96 -33.67
CA GLU A 608 18.25 -14.94 -35.06
C GLU A 608 17.71 -16.28 -35.63
N LYS A 609 17.56 -17.31 -34.80
CA LYS A 609 16.91 -18.56 -35.21
C LYS A 609 15.49 -18.62 -34.63
N ASP A 610 14.58 -19.10 -35.45
CA ASP A 610 13.25 -19.46 -35.03
C ASP A 610 13.30 -20.64 -34.05
N LEU A 611 12.49 -20.58 -33.02
CA LEU A 611 12.40 -21.65 -32.02
C LEU A 611 11.39 -22.70 -32.50
N ILE A 612 11.86 -23.90 -32.75
CA ILE A 612 11.03 -25.03 -33.21
C ILE A 612 10.92 -26.04 -32.07
N MET A 613 9.70 -26.31 -31.64
CA MET A 613 9.40 -27.18 -30.48
C MET A 613 8.37 -28.25 -30.86
N GLN A 614 8.50 -29.41 -30.26
CA GLN A 614 7.51 -30.48 -30.29
C GLN A 614 6.89 -30.63 -28.91
N ILE A 615 5.58 -30.63 -28.86
CA ILE A 615 4.79 -30.76 -27.64
C ILE A 615 3.80 -31.90 -27.81
N ALA A 616 3.69 -32.76 -26.83
CA ALA A 616 2.69 -33.82 -26.81
C ALA A 616 1.66 -33.56 -25.70
N VAL A 617 0.42 -33.87 -25.99
CA VAL A 617 -0.70 -33.75 -25.06
C VAL A 617 -1.38 -35.12 -24.94
N ASN A 618 -1.44 -35.64 -23.76
CA ASN A 618 -1.96 -36.99 -23.50
C ASN A 618 -3.48 -37.02 -23.16
N ASP A 619 -4.19 -36.01 -23.55
CA ASP A 619 -5.65 -35.96 -23.43
C ASP A 619 -6.31 -35.99 -24.80
N PRO A 620 -7.06 -37.07 -25.12
CA PRO A 620 -7.71 -37.22 -26.43
C PRO A 620 -8.87 -36.23 -26.65
N GLN A 621 -9.29 -35.48 -25.62
CA GLN A 621 -10.35 -34.48 -25.70
C GLN A 621 -9.76 -33.08 -26.01
N THR A 622 -8.50 -32.85 -25.73
CA THR A 622 -7.81 -31.62 -26.07
C THR A 622 -7.44 -31.64 -27.55
N THR A 623 -8.02 -30.74 -28.32
CA THR A 623 -7.82 -30.69 -29.77
C THR A 623 -6.91 -29.57 -30.24
N SER A 624 -6.57 -28.65 -29.37
CA SER A 624 -5.69 -27.51 -29.63
C SER A 624 -5.00 -27.02 -28.36
N LEU A 625 -3.88 -26.32 -28.55
CA LEU A 625 -3.20 -25.55 -27.52
C LEU A 625 -3.20 -24.06 -27.89
N LYS A 626 -3.61 -23.20 -26.98
CA LYS A 626 -3.33 -21.76 -27.06
C LYS A 626 -1.91 -21.52 -26.60
N VAL A 627 -1.20 -20.63 -27.31
CA VAL A 627 0.19 -20.29 -26.98
C VAL A 627 0.29 -18.79 -26.72
N TYR A 628 0.91 -18.46 -25.61
CA TYR A 628 1.28 -17.09 -25.25
C TYR A 628 2.78 -16.95 -25.20
N VAL A 629 3.30 -15.83 -25.65
CA VAL A 629 4.72 -15.49 -25.62
C VAL A 629 4.90 -14.22 -24.83
N ASN A 630 5.59 -14.30 -23.70
CA ASN A 630 5.75 -13.17 -22.77
C ASN A 630 4.40 -12.56 -22.34
N GLY A 631 3.39 -13.43 -22.17
CA GLY A 631 2.02 -13.09 -21.81
C GLY A 631 1.14 -12.53 -22.90
N LEU A 632 1.66 -12.34 -24.09
CA LEU A 632 0.88 -11.94 -25.25
C LEU A 632 0.41 -13.16 -26.01
N TYR A 633 -0.88 -13.23 -26.32
CA TYR A 633 -1.44 -14.30 -27.16
C TYR A 633 -0.68 -14.36 -28.49
N TYR A 634 -0.20 -15.53 -28.83
CA TYR A 634 0.53 -15.75 -30.06
C TYR A 634 -0.34 -16.41 -31.13
N ASP A 635 -0.86 -17.60 -30.82
CA ASP A 635 -1.71 -18.35 -31.75
C ASP A 635 -2.35 -19.57 -31.05
N THR A 636 -3.31 -20.20 -31.74
CA THR A 636 -3.91 -21.47 -31.32
C THR A 636 -3.51 -22.58 -32.31
N PHE A 637 -2.80 -23.55 -31.82
CA PHE A 637 -2.29 -24.67 -32.61
C PHE A 637 -3.17 -25.90 -32.49
N ALA A 638 -3.67 -26.43 -33.60
CA ALA A 638 -4.39 -27.68 -33.61
C ALA A 638 -3.44 -28.86 -33.34
N LEU A 639 -3.88 -29.81 -32.52
CA LEU A 639 -3.14 -31.04 -32.26
C LEU A 639 -3.41 -32.07 -33.36
N SER A 640 -2.33 -32.69 -33.84
CA SER A 640 -2.39 -33.84 -34.72
C SER A 640 -1.85 -35.07 -33.96
N ASP A 641 -2.69 -36.09 -33.82
CA ASP A 641 -2.35 -37.32 -33.05
C ASP A 641 -1.81 -37.02 -31.65
N GLY A 642 -2.46 -36.05 -30.93
CA GLY A 642 -2.08 -35.64 -29.58
C GLY A 642 -0.76 -34.88 -29.50
N SER A 643 -0.24 -34.34 -30.59
CA SER A 643 0.99 -33.55 -30.57
C SER A 643 0.91 -32.36 -31.52
N VAL A 644 1.76 -31.39 -31.30
CA VAL A 644 1.95 -30.24 -32.18
C VAL A 644 3.43 -29.91 -32.28
N ARG A 645 3.83 -29.62 -33.51
CA ARG A 645 5.09 -28.94 -33.80
C ARG A 645 4.75 -27.48 -34.04
N PHE A 646 5.28 -26.60 -33.18
CA PHE A 646 5.12 -25.18 -33.40
C PHE A 646 6.43 -24.50 -33.65
N GLU A 647 6.40 -23.42 -34.40
CA GLU A 647 7.55 -22.63 -34.76
C GLU A 647 7.28 -21.18 -34.32
N LEU A 648 8.20 -20.67 -33.50
CA LEU A 648 8.15 -19.30 -33.00
C LEU A 648 9.25 -18.47 -33.65
N PRO A 649 8.90 -17.47 -34.48
CA PRO A 649 9.86 -16.59 -35.12
C PRO A 649 10.74 -15.87 -34.11
N ALA A 650 12.01 -15.71 -34.44
CA ALA A 650 13.00 -15.10 -33.55
C ALA A 650 12.65 -13.66 -33.16
N ASP A 651 11.91 -12.94 -34.00
CA ASP A 651 11.45 -11.56 -33.71
C ASP A 651 10.35 -11.47 -32.68
N LYS A 652 9.66 -12.56 -32.36
CA LYS A 652 8.65 -12.63 -31.31
C LYS A 652 9.24 -12.79 -29.92
N LEU A 653 10.50 -13.15 -29.79
CA LEU A 653 11.22 -13.28 -28.55
C LEU A 653 11.92 -11.95 -28.21
N SER A 654 11.99 -11.64 -26.92
CA SER A 654 12.75 -10.47 -26.49
C SER A 654 14.18 -10.52 -26.98
N GLN A 655 14.64 -9.45 -27.61
CA GLN A 655 16.01 -9.31 -28.10
C GLN A 655 17.01 -8.96 -26.97
N ALA A 656 16.51 -8.55 -25.80
CA ALA A 656 17.39 -8.25 -24.69
C ALA A 656 17.98 -9.54 -24.10
N ALA A 657 19.30 -9.64 -24.12
CA ALA A 657 20.05 -10.81 -23.64
C ALA A 657 19.74 -11.20 -22.19
N GLU A 658 19.29 -10.25 -21.39
CA GLU A 658 19.01 -10.41 -19.96
C GLU A 658 17.54 -10.71 -19.66
N LYS A 659 16.66 -10.62 -20.66
CA LYS A 659 15.23 -10.91 -20.47
C LYS A 659 14.92 -12.38 -20.69
N LYS A 660 14.36 -13.02 -19.70
CA LYS A 660 13.70 -14.31 -19.86
C LYS A 660 12.50 -14.18 -20.78
N ASN A 661 12.33 -15.13 -21.68
CA ASN A 661 11.12 -15.27 -22.46
C ASN A 661 10.31 -16.40 -21.86
N VAL A 662 9.04 -16.19 -21.62
CA VAL A 662 8.11 -17.21 -21.12
C VAL A 662 7.15 -17.57 -22.26
N ILE A 663 7.14 -18.84 -22.62
CA ILE A 663 6.21 -19.40 -23.59
C ILE A 663 5.23 -20.27 -22.83
N SER A 664 3.96 -19.89 -22.81
CA SER A 664 2.92 -20.58 -22.08
C SER A 664 2.02 -21.35 -23.02
N PHE A 665 1.82 -22.63 -22.74
CA PHE A 665 0.95 -23.54 -23.49
C PHE A 665 -0.28 -23.82 -22.65
N ILE A 666 -1.46 -23.53 -23.18
CA ILE A 666 -2.74 -23.71 -22.50
C ILE A 666 -3.59 -24.72 -23.25
N GLY A 667 -3.93 -25.79 -22.55
CA GLY A 667 -4.86 -26.81 -23.03
C GLY A 667 -6.13 -26.86 -22.18
N LYS A 668 -7.28 -27.14 -22.82
CA LYS A 668 -8.56 -27.33 -22.13
C LYS A 668 -9.07 -28.73 -22.32
N ASP A 669 -9.58 -29.34 -21.26
CA ASP A 669 -10.27 -30.64 -21.33
C ASP A 669 -11.74 -30.47 -21.74
N LYS A 670 -12.45 -31.60 -21.83
CA LYS A 670 -13.90 -31.63 -22.19
C LYS A 670 -14.82 -30.91 -21.21
N ASN A 671 -14.37 -30.65 -20.00
CA ASN A 671 -15.12 -29.94 -18.97
C ASN A 671 -14.72 -28.46 -18.87
N ASN A 672 -13.95 -27.99 -19.84
CA ASN A 672 -13.38 -26.65 -19.89
C ASN A 672 -12.30 -26.40 -18.81
N ASN A 673 -11.78 -27.46 -18.18
CA ASN A 673 -10.69 -27.32 -17.24
C ASN A 673 -9.40 -27.00 -18.00
N THR A 674 -8.65 -26.04 -17.48
CA THR A 674 -7.47 -25.48 -18.16
C THR A 674 -6.20 -26.01 -17.50
N THR A 675 -5.24 -26.44 -18.32
CA THR A 675 -3.87 -26.76 -17.90
C THR A 675 -2.92 -25.79 -18.55
N VAL A 676 -2.03 -25.22 -17.79
CA VAL A 676 -0.96 -24.33 -18.27
C VAL A 676 0.40 -25.00 -18.08
N ARG A 677 1.22 -24.93 -19.09
CA ARG A 677 2.63 -25.34 -19.05
C ARG A 677 3.51 -24.22 -19.54
N ASN A 678 4.33 -23.70 -18.67
CA ASN A 678 5.31 -22.66 -19.02
C ASN A 678 6.65 -23.27 -19.44
N PHE A 679 7.25 -22.66 -20.42
CA PHE A 679 8.60 -22.94 -20.87
C PHE A 679 9.38 -21.63 -20.88
N THR A 680 10.44 -21.55 -20.08
CA THR A 680 11.26 -20.36 -19.97
C THR A 680 12.52 -20.49 -20.81
N THR A 681 12.87 -19.45 -21.53
CA THR A 681 14.06 -19.42 -22.36
C THR A 681 14.73 -18.05 -22.29
N VAL A 682 16.06 -18.06 -22.48
CA VAL A 682 16.89 -16.86 -22.55
C VAL A 682 17.54 -16.80 -23.92
N LYS A 683 17.46 -15.66 -24.60
CA LYS A 683 18.11 -15.49 -25.89
C LYS A 683 19.61 -15.26 -25.71
N GLN A 684 20.45 -16.03 -26.38
CA GLN A 684 21.90 -15.84 -26.39
C GLN A 684 22.22 -14.54 -27.10
N SER A 685 22.97 -13.61 -26.49
CA SER A 685 23.42 -12.41 -27.20
C SER A 685 24.51 -12.73 -28.22
N GLU A 686 24.57 -12.00 -29.32
CA GLU A 686 25.63 -12.13 -30.32
C GLU A 686 27.04 -11.84 -29.76
N TYR A 687 27.12 -11.16 -28.60
CA TYR A 687 28.40 -10.89 -27.92
C TYR A 687 28.83 -11.99 -26.93
N ALA A 688 28.08 -13.06 -26.79
CA ALA A 688 28.48 -14.21 -25.95
C ALA A 688 29.51 -15.14 -26.63
N ALA A 689 30.23 -14.65 -27.62
CA ALA A 689 31.38 -15.37 -28.16
C ALA A 689 32.61 -15.32 -27.24
N GLU A 690 32.69 -14.42 -26.28
CA GLU A 690 33.58 -14.53 -25.12
C GLU A 690 32.81 -15.21 -23.97
N THR A 691 33.07 -16.49 -23.80
CA THR A 691 32.67 -17.19 -22.57
C THR A 691 33.36 -16.48 -21.41
N VAL A 692 32.69 -15.55 -20.78
CA VAL A 692 33.18 -14.86 -19.57
C VAL A 692 32.99 -15.78 -18.36
N PRO A 693 33.84 -15.68 -17.34
CA PRO A 693 33.60 -16.31 -16.05
C PRO A 693 32.23 -15.91 -15.50
N GLU A 694 31.54 -16.87 -14.87
CA GLU A 694 30.18 -16.65 -14.38
C GLU A 694 30.02 -17.16 -12.94
N PHE A 695 29.39 -16.35 -12.09
CA PHE A 695 28.99 -16.79 -10.75
C PHE A 695 27.82 -17.78 -10.84
N LYS A 696 28.02 -18.99 -10.37
CA LYS A 696 27.02 -20.07 -10.42
C LYS A 696 26.30 -20.30 -9.10
N SER A 697 27.00 -20.21 -7.96
CA SER A 697 26.39 -20.41 -6.66
C SER A 697 27.20 -19.76 -5.53
N GLN A 698 26.57 -19.65 -4.35
CA GLN A 698 27.20 -19.21 -3.12
C GLN A 698 26.80 -20.16 -2.00
N SER A 699 27.67 -20.32 -1.01
CA SER A 699 27.37 -21.05 0.20
C SER A 699 27.96 -20.40 1.45
N ILE A 700 27.39 -20.72 2.59
CA ILE A 700 27.91 -20.34 3.90
C ILE A 700 28.43 -21.57 4.60
N VAL A 701 29.63 -21.49 5.15
CA VAL A 701 30.25 -22.56 5.97
C VAL A 701 30.32 -22.08 7.41
N LEU A 702 29.82 -22.90 8.32
CA LEU A 702 29.72 -22.64 9.76
C LEU A 702 30.58 -23.66 10.53
N SER A 703 31.86 -23.71 10.28
CA SER A 703 32.77 -24.63 10.98
C SER A 703 33.86 -23.88 11.72
N GLY A 704 33.55 -23.42 12.93
CA GLY A 704 34.49 -22.69 13.81
C GLY A 704 34.69 -21.22 13.46
N GLN A 705 34.56 -20.86 12.21
CA GLN A 705 34.60 -19.49 11.65
C GLN A 705 33.57 -19.42 10.55
N ILE A 706 32.90 -18.25 10.40
CA ILE A 706 31.97 -18.04 9.31
C ILE A 706 32.76 -17.77 8.04
N SER A 707 32.54 -18.57 7.01
CA SER A 707 33.16 -18.42 5.71
C SER A 707 32.09 -18.39 4.61
N PHE A 708 32.35 -17.61 3.59
CA PHE A 708 31.46 -17.45 2.43
C PHE A 708 32.19 -17.94 1.20
N ASN A 709 31.59 -18.90 0.51
CA ASN A 709 32.15 -19.45 -0.72
C ASN A 709 31.35 -18.94 -1.91
N PHE A 710 32.06 -18.52 -2.93
CA PHE A 710 31.52 -18.12 -4.24
C PHE A 710 32.04 -19.08 -5.27
N TYR A 711 31.14 -19.77 -5.97
CA TYR A 711 31.49 -20.75 -6.99
C TYR A 711 31.31 -20.14 -8.37
N LEU A 712 32.36 -20.21 -9.17
CA LEU A 712 32.43 -19.65 -10.50
C LEU A 712 32.67 -20.75 -11.55
N ASP A 713 32.02 -20.62 -12.69
CA ASP A 713 32.44 -21.29 -13.90
C ASP A 713 33.50 -20.43 -14.57
N ILE A 714 34.72 -20.92 -14.53
CA ILE A 714 35.90 -20.29 -15.15
C ILE A 714 36.53 -21.22 -16.20
N THR A 715 35.75 -22.18 -16.67
CA THR A 715 36.24 -23.15 -17.69
C THR A 715 36.62 -22.50 -18.99
N SER A 716 36.12 -21.30 -19.28
CA SER A 716 36.46 -20.49 -20.44
C SER A 716 37.86 -19.88 -20.40
N LEU A 717 38.47 -19.78 -19.21
CA LEU A 717 39.77 -19.16 -19.04
C LEU A 717 40.89 -20.17 -19.41
N THR A 718 41.96 -19.65 -19.99
CA THR A 718 43.21 -20.42 -20.12
C THR A 718 43.84 -20.68 -18.75
N GLU A 719 44.71 -21.68 -18.66
CA GLU A 719 45.40 -21.98 -17.41
C GLU A 719 46.26 -20.81 -16.90
N GLU A 720 46.81 -20.00 -17.78
CA GLU A 720 47.56 -18.80 -17.45
C GLU A 720 46.64 -17.73 -16.85
N GLU A 721 45.47 -17.51 -17.44
CA GLU A 721 44.46 -16.56 -16.90
C GLU A 721 43.90 -17.02 -15.58
N LYS A 722 43.64 -18.32 -15.38
CA LYS A 722 43.19 -18.88 -14.10
C LYS A 722 44.25 -18.65 -13.01
N ASN A 723 45.49 -19.00 -13.29
CA ASN A 723 46.59 -18.88 -12.29
C ASN A 723 46.90 -17.42 -11.91
N ASN A 724 46.52 -16.45 -12.75
CA ASN A 724 46.68 -15.02 -12.48
C ASN A 724 45.40 -14.36 -11.93
N SER A 725 44.33 -15.15 -11.75
CA SER A 725 43.05 -14.62 -11.29
C SER A 725 42.93 -14.67 -9.77
N TYR A 726 42.05 -13.81 -9.24
CA TYR A 726 41.74 -13.77 -7.81
C TYR A 726 40.37 -13.16 -7.59
N MET A 727 39.80 -13.48 -6.44
CA MET A 727 38.57 -12.86 -5.95
C MET A 727 38.89 -11.78 -4.91
N GLU A 728 38.36 -10.62 -5.08
CA GLU A 728 38.35 -9.55 -4.08
C GLU A 728 37.00 -9.49 -3.40
N PHE A 729 36.96 -9.47 -2.08
CA PHE A 729 35.75 -9.35 -1.28
C PHE A 729 35.74 -8.03 -0.49
N ASN A 730 34.73 -7.22 -0.73
CA ASN A 730 34.53 -5.97 -0.01
C ASN A 730 33.42 -6.13 1.03
N ILE A 731 33.73 -5.91 2.29
CA ILE A 731 32.81 -5.99 3.41
C ILE A 731 32.99 -4.75 4.29
N ASN A 732 32.03 -3.85 4.31
CA ASN A 732 32.08 -2.61 5.12
C ASN A 732 33.37 -1.81 4.95
N GLY A 733 33.87 -1.72 3.73
CA GLY A 733 35.09 -0.98 3.40
C GLY A 733 36.40 -1.70 3.75
N LYS A 734 36.33 -2.94 4.21
CA LYS A 734 37.51 -3.82 4.31
C LYS A 734 37.58 -4.72 3.11
N THR A 735 38.77 -4.91 2.58
CA THR A 735 39.04 -5.76 1.42
C THR A 735 39.74 -7.03 1.87
N TYR A 736 39.28 -8.16 1.39
CA TYR A 736 39.90 -9.49 1.52
C TYR A 736 40.15 -10.02 0.11
N THR A 737 41.15 -10.84 -0.06
CA THR A 737 41.44 -11.44 -1.38
C THR A 737 41.67 -12.94 -1.24
N ASP A 738 41.22 -13.68 -2.24
CA ASP A 738 41.44 -15.11 -2.39
C ASP A 738 41.94 -15.38 -3.82
N ALA A 739 43.13 -15.92 -3.94
CA ALA A 739 43.75 -16.23 -5.23
C ALA A 739 43.19 -17.56 -5.75
N PHE A 740 43.22 -17.73 -7.06
CA PHE A 740 42.86 -19.00 -7.69
C PHE A 740 43.74 -20.14 -7.15
N ASP A 741 43.08 -21.24 -6.77
CA ASP A 741 43.69 -22.49 -6.40
C ASP A 741 42.96 -23.64 -7.08
N ALA A 742 43.69 -24.46 -7.82
CA ALA A 742 43.13 -25.59 -8.56
C ALA A 742 42.49 -26.64 -7.64
N ASP A 743 42.91 -26.70 -6.36
CA ASP A 743 42.35 -27.63 -5.37
C ASP A 743 41.01 -27.15 -4.82
N HIS A 744 40.60 -25.92 -5.09
CA HIS A 744 39.30 -25.37 -4.72
C HIS A 744 38.18 -25.72 -5.70
N MET A 745 38.35 -26.75 -6.50
CA MET A 745 37.31 -27.26 -7.37
C MET A 745 36.15 -27.87 -6.57
N SER A 746 34.93 -27.57 -6.98
CA SER A 746 33.70 -28.13 -6.36
C SER A 746 33.67 -29.67 -6.48
N CYS A 747 32.98 -30.32 -5.55
CA CYS A 747 32.90 -31.81 -5.50
C CYS A 747 32.33 -32.45 -6.77
N ASP A 748 31.55 -31.69 -7.56
CA ASP A 748 31.02 -32.16 -8.84
C ASP A 748 31.97 -31.91 -10.03
N GLY A 749 33.12 -31.29 -9.79
CA GLY A 749 34.17 -31.03 -10.78
C GLY A 749 33.79 -29.93 -11.81
N LYS A 750 32.78 -29.10 -11.53
CA LYS A 750 32.26 -28.12 -12.47
C LYS A 750 32.68 -26.69 -12.21
N TYR A 751 32.88 -26.32 -10.95
CA TYR A 751 33.05 -24.93 -10.54
C TYR A 751 34.26 -24.80 -9.59
N TYR A 752 34.86 -23.62 -9.59
CA TYR A 752 35.90 -23.26 -8.64
C TYR A 752 35.36 -22.38 -7.52
N GLY A 753 35.67 -22.71 -6.26
CA GLY A 753 35.25 -22.00 -5.08
C GLY A 753 36.25 -20.98 -4.61
N PHE A 754 35.82 -19.75 -4.40
CA PHE A 754 36.60 -18.70 -3.74
C PHE A 754 36.00 -18.41 -2.38
N THR A 755 36.86 -18.31 -1.34
CA THR A 755 36.41 -18.27 0.05
C THR A 755 36.78 -16.96 0.72
N CYS A 756 35.80 -16.34 1.35
CA CYS A 756 36.00 -15.22 2.25
C CYS A 756 35.73 -15.63 3.70
N SER A 757 36.71 -15.43 4.56
CA SER A 757 36.62 -15.70 6.00
C SER A 757 36.93 -14.42 6.80
N PRO A 758 35.98 -13.50 6.93
CA PRO A 758 36.23 -12.21 7.56
C PRO A 758 36.49 -12.35 9.08
N ASP A 759 37.39 -11.57 9.62
CA ASP A 759 37.74 -11.54 11.07
C ASP A 759 36.55 -11.10 11.95
N SER A 760 35.68 -10.25 11.39
CA SER A 760 34.45 -9.82 12.01
C SER A 760 33.37 -9.65 10.96
N PHE A 761 32.21 -10.25 11.17
CA PHE A 761 31.09 -10.21 10.27
C PHE A 761 29.80 -10.00 11.04
N ALA A 762 29.06 -8.95 10.69
CA ALA A 762 27.67 -8.81 11.08
C ALA A 762 26.81 -9.48 10.03
N ILE A 763 25.82 -10.26 10.44
CA ILE A 763 24.92 -11.00 9.52
C ILE A 763 24.18 -10.06 8.54
N SER A 764 24.01 -8.80 8.93
CA SER A 764 23.44 -7.74 8.06
C SER A 764 24.40 -7.20 7.00
N ASN A 765 25.70 -7.57 7.06
CA ASN A 765 26.66 -7.07 6.09
C ASN A 765 26.43 -7.69 4.71
N ARG A 766 26.62 -6.86 3.68
CA ARG A 766 26.74 -7.32 2.30
C ARG A 766 28.19 -7.58 1.96
N ILE A 767 28.45 -8.63 1.20
CA ILE A 767 29.72 -8.96 0.61
C ILE A 767 29.63 -8.63 -0.87
N THR A 768 30.48 -7.72 -1.34
CA THR A 768 30.68 -7.54 -2.78
C THR A 768 31.88 -8.36 -3.19
N ALA A 769 31.66 -9.37 -4.01
CA ALA A 769 32.71 -10.22 -4.57
C ALA A 769 33.03 -9.77 -6.00
N ILE A 770 34.27 -9.44 -6.26
CA ILE A 770 34.76 -8.97 -7.56
C ILE A 770 35.82 -9.98 -8.02
N TYR A 771 35.53 -10.72 -9.06
CA TYR A 771 36.49 -11.64 -9.64
C TYR A 771 37.33 -10.93 -10.70
N HIS A 772 38.65 -10.94 -10.52
CA HIS A 772 39.62 -10.33 -11.41
C HIS A 772 40.28 -11.41 -12.27
N TYR A 773 40.31 -11.22 -13.57
CA TYR A 773 40.85 -12.16 -14.52
C TYR A 773 41.38 -11.47 -15.77
N GLY A 774 42.21 -12.18 -16.55
CA GLY A 774 42.78 -11.66 -17.80
C GLY A 774 43.41 -10.26 -17.65
N ASP A 775 43.39 -9.48 -18.73
CA ASP A 775 43.93 -8.12 -18.75
C ASP A 775 42.95 -7.10 -18.10
N ASN A 776 42.89 -7.08 -16.76
CA ASN A 776 42.05 -6.17 -15.98
C ASN A 776 40.53 -6.31 -16.20
N LYS A 777 40.06 -7.50 -16.56
CA LYS A 777 38.64 -7.80 -16.64
C LYS A 777 38.10 -8.15 -15.24
N THR A 778 36.86 -7.78 -14.97
CA THR A 778 36.19 -8.11 -13.73
C THR A 778 34.74 -8.49 -13.92
N ILE A 779 34.24 -9.40 -13.10
CA ILE A 779 32.81 -9.63 -12.89
C ILE A 779 32.50 -9.48 -11.43
N THR A 780 31.30 -9.01 -11.10
CA THR A 780 30.93 -8.68 -9.72
C THR A 780 29.64 -9.40 -9.32
N ASN A 781 29.61 -9.86 -8.07
CA ASN A 781 28.41 -10.39 -7.44
C ASN A 781 28.29 -9.84 -6.01
N THR A 782 27.06 -9.68 -5.55
CA THR A 782 26.77 -9.28 -4.17
C THR A 782 26.02 -10.38 -3.45
N PHE A 783 26.38 -10.59 -2.19
CA PHE A 783 25.81 -11.63 -1.36
C PHE A 783 25.60 -11.14 0.06
N SER A 784 24.54 -11.62 0.68
CA SER A 784 24.28 -11.42 2.10
C SER A 784 23.65 -12.67 2.71
N VAL A 785 23.71 -12.80 4.03
CA VAL A 785 23.04 -13.91 4.71
C VAL A 785 21.51 -13.86 4.49
N PRO A 786 20.83 -12.71 4.52
CA PRO A 786 19.43 -12.63 4.12
C PRO A 786 19.16 -13.14 2.71
N ASP A 787 19.98 -12.77 1.72
CA ASP A 787 19.83 -13.25 0.35
C ASP A 787 20.00 -14.78 0.25
N TYR A 788 20.93 -15.33 1.03
CA TYR A 788 21.15 -16.77 1.11
C TYR A 788 19.96 -17.49 1.74
N ILE A 789 19.42 -16.97 2.83
CA ILE A 789 18.21 -17.50 3.49
C ILE A 789 17.04 -17.51 2.50
N ASN A 790 16.83 -16.42 1.80
CA ASN A 790 15.78 -16.31 0.79
C ASN A 790 15.96 -17.34 -0.34
N LYS A 791 17.19 -17.52 -0.80
CA LYS A 791 17.50 -18.52 -1.83
C LYS A 791 17.22 -19.96 -1.32
N ILE A 792 17.51 -20.24 -0.05
CA ILE A 792 17.17 -21.56 0.56
C ILE A 792 15.65 -21.71 0.64
N ILE A 793 14.94 -20.71 1.11
CA ILE A 793 13.48 -20.72 1.20
C ILE A 793 12.87 -20.98 -0.18
N ARG A 794 13.28 -20.26 -1.21
CA ARG A 794 12.82 -20.48 -2.60
C ARG A 794 13.03 -21.92 -3.10
N ASN A 795 14.17 -22.51 -2.82
CA ASN A 795 14.56 -23.80 -3.38
C ASN A 795 14.09 -25.02 -2.55
N THR A 796 13.63 -24.82 -1.32
CA THR A 796 13.34 -25.93 -0.37
C THR A 796 11.88 -26.09 -0.01
N TYR A 797 11.01 -25.21 -0.48
CA TYR A 797 9.58 -25.27 -0.16
C TYR A 797 8.91 -26.59 -0.56
N ASN A 798 9.43 -27.29 -1.54
CA ASN A 798 8.98 -28.62 -1.94
C ASN A 798 9.63 -29.80 -1.18
N ARG A 799 10.52 -29.52 -0.22
CA ARG A 799 11.20 -30.56 0.56
C ARG A 799 11.49 -30.06 1.98
N TYR A 800 10.51 -30.19 2.86
CA TYR A 800 10.73 -30.03 4.29
C TYR A 800 11.89 -30.91 4.74
N ASN A 801 13.06 -30.32 4.87
CA ASN A 801 14.20 -30.96 5.45
C ASN A 801 14.53 -30.25 6.77
N GLU A 802 14.24 -30.91 7.89
CA GLU A 802 14.54 -30.39 9.24
C GLU A 802 15.99 -29.88 9.38
N ARG A 803 16.90 -30.40 8.57
CA ARG A 803 18.31 -29.94 8.54
C ARG A 803 18.45 -28.52 8.00
N ILE A 804 17.66 -28.13 7.05
CA ILE A 804 17.69 -26.78 6.45
C ILE A 804 17.06 -25.78 7.42
N ILE A 805 15.97 -26.14 8.04
CA ILE A 805 15.35 -25.34 9.11
C ILE A 805 16.34 -25.15 10.27
N ALA A 806 17.09 -26.21 10.63
CA ALA A 806 18.14 -26.09 11.65
C ALA A 806 19.27 -25.14 11.23
N VAL A 807 19.68 -25.13 9.96
CA VAL A 807 20.67 -24.19 9.43
C VAL A 807 20.14 -22.76 9.46
N ILE A 808 18.90 -22.54 9.04
CA ILE A 808 18.25 -21.22 9.08
C ILE A 808 18.18 -20.71 10.52
N ARG A 809 17.71 -21.54 11.46
CA ARG A 809 17.68 -21.17 12.89
C ARG A 809 19.07 -20.85 13.41
N SER A 810 20.08 -21.66 13.08
CA SER A 810 21.45 -21.41 13.50
C SER A 810 22.03 -20.10 12.94
N LEU A 811 21.66 -19.73 11.72
CA LEU A 811 22.05 -18.45 11.12
C LEU A 811 21.34 -17.26 11.79
N LEU A 812 20.08 -17.42 12.18
CA LEU A 812 19.34 -16.41 12.94
C LEU A 812 19.87 -16.27 14.37
N ASP A 813 20.20 -17.39 15.03
CA ASP A 813 20.82 -17.40 16.36
C ASP A 813 22.21 -16.74 16.38
N LEU A 814 23.01 -16.96 15.33
CA LEU A 814 24.29 -16.28 15.13
C LEU A 814 24.13 -14.76 14.98
N ARG A 815 23.06 -14.29 14.34
CA ARG A 815 22.73 -12.87 14.28
C ARG A 815 22.59 -12.29 15.69
N ASN A 816 21.84 -12.96 16.56
CA ASN A 816 21.60 -12.52 17.94
C ASN A 816 22.88 -12.57 18.79
N TYR A 817 23.81 -13.45 18.47
CA TYR A 817 25.09 -13.56 19.17
C TYR A 817 26.09 -12.47 18.77
N PHE A 818 26.16 -12.10 17.48
CA PHE A 818 27.13 -11.14 16.95
C PHE A 818 26.61 -9.69 16.86
N CYS A 819 25.29 -9.50 16.92
CA CYS A 819 24.64 -8.20 17.06
C CYS A 819 23.69 -8.26 18.26
N PRO A 820 24.21 -8.31 19.50
CA PRO A 820 23.35 -8.26 20.66
C PRO A 820 22.56 -6.94 20.60
N PRO A 821 21.24 -6.95 20.88
CA PRO A 821 20.50 -5.73 21.04
C PRO A 821 21.19 -4.87 22.10
N ARG A 822 21.28 -3.57 21.85
CA ARG A 822 21.79 -2.62 22.85
C ARG A 822 21.05 -2.91 24.15
N GLN A 823 21.78 -3.21 25.22
CA GLN A 823 21.25 -3.58 26.51
C GLN A 823 20.25 -2.52 27.00
N ASN A 824 18.99 -2.87 26.95
CA ASN A 824 18.01 -2.42 27.92
C ASN A 824 17.40 -3.68 28.54
N ASN A 825 17.47 -3.70 29.86
CA ASN A 825 17.28 -4.82 30.76
C ASN A 825 15.95 -5.54 30.58
N SER A 826 16.06 -6.85 30.86
CA SER A 826 14.99 -7.76 31.29
C SER A 826 13.91 -8.11 30.26
N ILE A 827 14.04 -9.25 29.66
CA ILE A 827 13.13 -10.39 29.64
C ILE A 827 13.79 -11.48 28.77
N PHE A 828 14.69 -12.24 29.33
CA PHE A 828 15.01 -13.56 28.83
C PHE A 828 14.76 -14.55 29.95
N ARG A 829 13.64 -15.21 29.94
CA ARG A 829 13.47 -16.54 30.57
C ARG A 829 12.45 -17.34 29.83
N THR A 830 12.91 -18.48 29.37
CA THR A 830 12.21 -19.73 29.08
C THR A 830 11.40 -19.79 27.79
N TRP A 831 11.98 -20.43 26.78
CA TRP A 831 11.28 -21.47 26.01
C TRP A 831 12.28 -22.56 25.64
N TYR A 832 12.09 -23.72 26.23
CA TYR A 832 12.61 -25.00 25.75
C TYR A 832 11.67 -25.56 24.73
#